data_8c3d5c87b25e2cca061c9ff1e2290da6
#
_entry.id   8c3d5c87b25e2cca061c9ff1e2290da6
#
_cell.length_a   1.000
_cell.length_b   1.000
_cell.length_c   1.000
_cell.angle_alpha   90.00
_cell.angle_beta   90.00
_cell.angle_gamma   90.00
#
_symmetry.space_group_name_H-M   'P 1'
#
loop_
_entity.id
_entity.type
_entity.pdbx_description
1 polymer ?
#
loop_
_entity_poly.entity_id
_entity_poly.type
_entity_poly.pdbx_seq_one_letter_code
_entity_poly.pdbx_strand_id
1 'polypeptide(L)'
;MTRLPRLFRRWPFAPAFVLALVLGGLAVPARAADVPAKGTEILWDRYGIPHIFAPDHPSLFYAYGYAQMEAHAELLVRLYAQARGRGAEFYGEQYLADDRWVRTNGLPALAKQWAAGQSAEFAPLIRAFAAGLNAWAAEHKSDLNAAAQAVLPLTVEDVYAHGLRTIHFDWIVSPRRLEQRLARYDNDVHGSNEWAIAPSRSASGKALLLSNSHLQWGDIHTYFEVQLSAPGVTSYGAVWVGFPVLRQCFTEYVGWTQTTNNPSESDLYRLVLKDGGYVLDGQVKPFEARTESIKVREGNGQLSEVPITIRRSVHGPVVAESRGAPIAMRVAALDRPRLFEQFWRMGLAKNLAEWETAMKMQQLPLFNTAYADRDGHIMYVYNATLPVHPTGDYRFWQGVVPGDRSDLIATAIHPWEAVPKVLDPPTGWVQNSNDMPWTSVYPMVLDSTKFAAGFAAPQGITQRAQRGIRILSTAPEKLTFEDIKKGKLDTHVETADQFVDEIVTTARSMGSERAKKAADLLASWDRQAETGSEGTLLFYKFITAAGQTFDAIGGFKVPTDDRRPLETPRGFKDPAKAMALLDKVAGEVEKEYGTLAVKWGDVMRFRRGKADVPGNGAPSSLGAIRTINVGPFVNGKTEAVSGDTFYAVIEFSTPQRGEALLGYGNWSKAGSKHVEDQLPLLSRKEMRPIWRDRKTIEANLEGRKVF
;
A
#
# COMPACT_ATOMS: atom_id res chain seq x y z
N MET A 1 6.50 -62.48 -50.82
CA MET A 1 5.85 -62.62 -52.14
C MET A 1 5.00 -61.39 -52.32
N THR A 2 5.07 -60.51 -53.22
CA THR A 2 5.66 -60.31 -54.51
C THR A 2 5.64 -58.79 -54.81
N ARG A 3 6.81 -58.22 -55.01
CA ARG A 3 7.28 -57.31 -56.07
C ARG A 3 6.32 -56.25 -56.66
N LEU A 4 6.86 -55.01 -56.63
CA LEU A 4 6.66 -53.83 -57.47
C LEU A 4 6.53 -54.14 -58.98
N PRO A 5 6.07 -53.19 -59.87
CA PRO A 5 7.03 -52.18 -60.37
C PRO A 5 6.49 -50.74 -60.59
N ARG A 6 7.52 -49.88 -60.75
CA ARG A 6 7.47 -48.46 -61.22
C ARG A 6 7.01 -48.34 -62.66
N LEU A 7 6.32 -47.20 -62.99
CA LEU A 7 6.38 -46.61 -64.34
C LEU A 7 6.36 -45.07 -64.27
N PHE A 8 7.44 -44.48 -64.75
CA PHE A 8 7.60 -43.04 -65.05
C PHE A 8 6.76 -42.67 -66.25
N ARG A 9 6.10 -41.50 -66.25
CA ARG A 9 5.79 -40.75 -67.46
C ARG A 9 5.93 -39.24 -67.22
N ARG A 10 6.90 -38.64 -67.86
CA ARG A 10 7.09 -37.20 -68.07
C ARG A 10 6.14 -36.71 -69.12
N TRP A 11 5.59 -35.46 -68.94
CA TRP A 11 5.31 -34.51 -70.02
C TRP A 11 4.86 -33.16 -69.46
N PRO A 12 4.73 -32.03 -70.25
CA PRO A 12 5.72 -30.97 -70.22
C PRO A 12 5.19 -29.61 -69.65
N PHE A 13 6.13 -28.72 -69.50
CA PHE A 13 5.90 -27.37 -69.01
C PHE A 13 4.90 -26.55 -69.85
N ALA A 14 3.92 -25.87 -69.23
CA ALA A 14 3.27 -24.65 -69.71
C ALA A 14 3.33 -23.58 -68.59
N PRO A 15 3.67 -22.33 -68.86
CA PRO A 15 3.80 -21.30 -67.86
C PRO A 15 2.40 -20.76 -67.48
N ALA A 16 1.98 -21.04 -66.23
CA ALA A 16 0.83 -20.36 -65.66
C ALA A 16 1.27 -19.01 -65.08
N PHE A 17 0.78 -17.93 -65.66
CA PHE A 17 0.82 -16.60 -65.04
C PHE A 17 0.10 -16.62 -63.72
N VAL A 18 0.83 -16.53 -62.59
CA VAL A 18 0.26 -16.27 -61.27
C VAL A 18 0.08 -14.75 -61.18
N LEU A 19 -1.18 -14.34 -61.28
CA LEU A 19 -1.60 -12.99 -60.95
C LEU A 19 -1.51 -12.84 -59.43
N ALA A 20 -0.42 -12.28 -58.89
CA ALA A 20 -0.27 -11.90 -57.50
C ALA A 20 -1.22 -10.73 -57.23
N LEU A 21 -2.40 -11.01 -56.68
CA LEU A 21 -3.24 -10.03 -55.99
C LEU A 21 -2.46 -9.51 -54.77
N VAL A 22 -1.79 -8.37 -54.91
CA VAL A 22 -1.29 -7.57 -53.81
C VAL A 22 -2.53 -7.02 -53.10
N LEU A 23 -3.02 -7.73 -52.10
CA LEU A 23 -3.84 -7.15 -51.05
C LEU A 23 -2.98 -6.15 -50.30
N GLY A 24 -3.00 -4.92 -50.77
CA GLY A 24 -2.53 -3.76 -50.04
C GLY A 24 -3.39 -3.65 -48.78
N GLY A 25 -2.96 -4.32 -47.70
CA GLY A 25 -3.43 -3.99 -46.38
C GLY A 25 -3.15 -2.52 -46.16
N LEU A 26 -4.17 -1.68 -46.20
CA LEU A 26 -4.11 -0.33 -45.64
C LEU A 26 -3.66 -0.51 -44.18
N ALA A 27 -2.35 -0.43 -43.96
CA ALA A 27 -1.80 -0.17 -42.65
C ALA A 27 -2.43 1.17 -42.24
N VAL A 28 -3.46 1.10 -41.39
CA VAL A 28 -3.92 2.27 -40.66
C VAL A 28 -2.66 2.79 -39.96
N PRO A 29 -2.20 4.00 -40.28
CA PRO A 29 -1.03 4.53 -39.58
C PRO A 29 -1.37 4.49 -38.12
N ALA A 30 -0.54 3.83 -37.32
CA ALA A 30 -0.63 3.91 -35.86
C ALA A 30 -0.60 5.41 -35.53
N ARG A 31 -1.72 5.96 -35.14
CA ARG A 31 -1.89 7.36 -34.76
C ARG A 31 -0.80 7.63 -33.73
N ALA A 32 0.05 8.59 -33.99
CA ALA A 32 1.08 9.01 -33.08
C ALA A 32 0.42 9.25 -31.72
N ALA A 33 0.78 8.45 -30.70
CA ALA A 33 0.19 8.46 -29.37
C ALA A 33 0.63 9.70 -28.54
N ASP A 34 1.15 10.71 -29.21
CA ASP A 34 1.87 11.82 -28.58
C ASP A 34 1.00 13.04 -28.30
N VAL A 35 -0.25 13.06 -28.75
CA VAL A 35 -1.20 14.17 -28.52
C VAL A 35 -2.58 13.59 -28.24
N PRO A 36 -3.27 14.05 -27.18
CA PRO A 36 -4.62 13.57 -26.88
C PRO A 36 -5.64 14.02 -27.92
N ALA A 37 -6.70 13.26 -28.10
CA ALA A 37 -7.78 13.63 -29.00
C ALA A 37 -8.47 14.91 -28.54
N LYS A 38 -8.94 15.73 -29.51
CA LYS A 38 -9.72 16.94 -29.24
C LYS A 38 -10.92 16.63 -28.35
N GLY A 39 -11.12 17.46 -27.33
CA GLY A 39 -12.18 17.26 -26.34
C GLY A 39 -11.69 16.56 -25.05
N THR A 40 -10.39 16.28 -24.96
CA THR A 40 -9.77 15.88 -23.70
C THR A 40 -9.57 17.11 -22.82
N GLU A 41 -10.00 17.02 -21.55
CA GLU A 41 -9.87 18.12 -20.60
C GLU A 41 -9.60 17.61 -19.18
N ILE A 42 -8.95 18.46 -18.40
CA ILE A 42 -8.75 18.29 -16.97
C ILE A 42 -9.42 19.48 -16.27
N LEU A 43 -10.32 19.19 -15.34
CA LEU A 43 -10.97 20.17 -14.48
C LEU A 43 -10.43 19.97 -13.06
N TRP A 44 -9.70 20.94 -12.51
CA TRP A 44 -9.28 20.91 -11.11
C TRP A 44 -10.32 21.59 -10.25
N ASP A 45 -10.77 20.88 -9.21
CA ASP A 45 -11.67 21.43 -8.23
C ASP A 45 -10.93 22.27 -7.17
N ARG A 46 -11.67 22.90 -6.27
CA ARG A 46 -11.12 23.77 -5.22
C ARG A 46 -10.21 23.08 -4.20
N TYR A 47 -10.11 21.74 -4.21
CA TYR A 47 -9.18 20.93 -3.42
C TYR A 47 -8.02 20.41 -4.27
N GLY A 48 -7.87 20.92 -5.49
CA GLY A 48 -6.82 20.51 -6.42
C GLY A 48 -6.97 19.07 -6.93
N ILE A 49 -8.18 18.51 -6.89
CA ILE A 49 -8.45 17.18 -7.42
C ILE A 49 -8.76 17.30 -8.91
N PRO A 50 -8.04 16.59 -9.78
CA PRO A 50 -8.35 16.60 -11.20
C PRO A 50 -9.51 15.66 -11.53
N HIS A 51 -10.44 16.18 -12.30
CA HIS A 51 -11.49 15.43 -12.97
C HIS A 51 -11.17 15.41 -14.46
N ILE A 52 -10.79 14.24 -14.97
CA ILE A 52 -10.33 14.07 -16.35
C ILE A 52 -11.45 13.51 -17.19
N PHE A 53 -11.78 14.22 -18.27
CA PHE A 53 -12.76 13.78 -19.28
C PHE A 53 -12.04 13.62 -20.61
N ALA A 54 -12.18 12.44 -21.23
CA ALA A 54 -11.52 12.14 -22.48
C ALA A 54 -12.43 11.34 -23.44
N PRO A 55 -12.30 11.50 -24.76
CA PRO A 55 -13.09 10.79 -25.74
C PRO A 55 -12.64 9.33 -25.95
N ASP A 56 -11.45 8.96 -25.50
CA ASP A 56 -10.86 7.62 -25.58
C ASP A 56 -9.88 7.34 -24.44
N HIS A 57 -9.52 6.06 -24.25
CA HIS A 57 -8.64 5.63 -23.17
C HIS A 57 -7.19 6.15 -23.32
N PRO A 58 -6.54 6.15 -24.50
CA PRO A 58 -5.21 6.75 -24.64
C PRO A 58 -5.18 8.22 -24.23
N SER A 59 -6.18 9.02 -24.65
CA SER A 59 -6.30 10.43 -24.26
C SER A 59 -6.52 10.61 -22.74
N LEU A 60 -7.27 9.68 -22.13
CA LEU A 60 -7.47 9.64 -20.67
C LEU A 60 -6.13 9.46 -19.95
N PHE A 61 -5.34 8.47 -20.38
CA PHE A 61 -4.03 8.17 -19.76
C PHE A 61 -3.02 9.30 -19.99
N TYR A 62 -3.04 9.94 -21.16
CA TYR A 62 -2.22 11.11 -21.44
C TYR A 62 -2.54 12.25 -20.46
N ALA A 63 -3.81 12.64 -20.36
CA ALA A 63 -4.24 13.69 -19.45
C ALA A 63 -3.97 13.33 -17.97
N TYR A 64 -4.04 12.04 -17.62
CA TYR A 64 -3.71 11.55 -16.29
C TYR A 64 -2.22 11.71 -15.95
N GLY A 65 -1.31 11.40 -16.89
CA GLY A 65 0.11 11.68 -16.74
C GLY A 65 0.38 13.18 -16.57
N TYR A 66 -0.23 14.00 -17.42
CA TYR A 66 -0.13 15.47 -17.34
C TYR A 66 -0.58 16.00 -15.98
N ALA A 67 -1.73 15.54 -15.46
CA ALA A 67 -2.28 15.98 -14.17
C ALA A 67 -1.39 15.59 -12.99
N GLN A 68 -0.75 14.41 -13.02
CA GLN A 68 0.20 14.01 -11.98
C GLN A 68 1.45 14.90 -11.96
N MET A 69 1.97 15.27 -13.12
CA MET A 69 3.10 16.21 -13.19
C MET A 69 2.70 17.61 -12.71
N GLU A 70 1.50 18.11 -13.02
CA GLU A 70 1.05 19.41 -12.50
C GLU A 70 1.08 19.46 -10.97
N ALA A 71 0.66 18.37 -10.33
CA ALA A 71 0.58 18.29 -8.87
C ALA A 71 1.90 17.86 -8.19
N HIS A 72 2.73 17.04 -8.84
CA HIS A 72 3.80 16.29 -8.19
C HIS A 72 5.11 16.21 -8.97
N ALA A 73 5.38 17.10 -9.91
CA ALA A 73 6.50 16.96 -10.87
C ALA A 73 7.84 16.61 -10.21
N GLU A 74 8.30 17.40 -9.25
CA GLU A 74 9.58 17.17 -8.56
C GLU A 74 9.64 15.82 -7.85
N LEU A 75 8.56 15.44 -7.16
CA LEU A 75 8.45 14.16 -6.49
C LEU A 75 8.47 13.00 -7.49
N LEU A 76 7.60 13.06 -8.52
CA LEU A 76 7.45 11.99 -9.51
C LEU A 76 8.75 11.73 -10.27
N VAL A 77 9.41 12.78 -10.74
CA VAL A 77 10.68 12.67 -11.48
C VAL A 77 11.77 12.08 -10.59
N ARG A 78 11.85 12.47 -9.33
CA ARG A 78 12.79 11.90 -8.36
C ARG A 78 12.52 10.42 -8.10
N LEU A 79 11.26 10.02 -7.90
CA LEU A 79 10.87 8.63 -7.69
C LEU A 79 11.25 7.74 -8.89
N TYR A 80 11.10 8.26 -10.12
CA TYR A 80 11.50 7.55 -11.33
C TYR A 80 13.01 7.45 -11.48
N ALA A 81 13.76 8.49 -11.12
CA ALA A 81 15.23 8.43 -11.09
C ALA A 81 15.74 7.35 -10.11
N GLN A 82 15.13 7.26 -8.91
CA GLN A 82 15.41 6.19 -7.94
C GLN A 82 15.05 4.80 -8.52
N ALA A 83 13.92 4.66 -9.21
CA ALA A 83 13.51 3.40 -9.82
C ALA A 83 14.44 2.95 -10.95
N ARG A 84 15.09 3.89 -11.65
CA ARG A 84 16.20 3.62 -12.61
C ARG A 84 17.47 3.10 -11.92
N GLY A 85 17.62 3.23 -10.58
CA GLY A 85 18.88 3.06 -9.85
C GLY A 85 19.90 4.13 -10.24
N ARG A 86 19.44 5.37 -10.39
CA ARG A 86 20.21 6.57 -10.73
C ARG A 86 19.85 7.78 -9.83
N GLY A 87 19.29 7.52 -8.68
CA GLY A 87 18.94 8.55 -7.72
C GLY A 87 20.18 9.33 -7.25
N ALA A 88 21.30 8.64 -6.98
CA ALA A 88 22.56 9.25 -6.55
C ALA A 88 23.20 10.14 -7.64
N GLU A 89 23.05 9.80 -8.90
CA GLU A 89 23.56 10.58 -10.03
C GLU A 89 22.93 11.96 -10.12
N PHE A 90 21.65 12.07 -9.83
CA PHE A 90 20.91 13.32 -9.99
C PHE A 90 20.72 14.09 -8.69
N TYR A 91 20.51 13.37 -7.56
CA TYR A 91 20.09 13.94 -6.30
C TYR A 91 21.09 13.78 -5.15
N GLY A 92 22.25 13.14 -5.39
CA GLY A 92 23.36 13.06 -4.44
C GLY A 92 23.48 11.74 -3.67
N GLU A 93 24.55 11.64 -2.86
CA GLU A 93 25.02 10.42 -2.21
C GLU A 93 23.97 9.73 -1.32
N GLN A 94 23.05 10.49 -0.74
CA GLN A 94 21.99 9.95 0.12
C GLN A 94 21.11 8.88 -0.58
N TYR A 95 21.12 8.81 -1.92
CA TYR A 95 20.40 7.81 -2.71
C TYR A 95 21.26 6.62 -3.15
N LEU A 96 22.54 6.58 -2.80
CA LEU A 96 23.45 5.51 -3.23
C LEU A 96 23.02 4.12 -2.72
N ALA A 97 22.52 4.04 -1.49
CA ALA A 97 22.03 2.78 -0.92
C ALA A 97 20.80 2.26 -1.70
N ASP A 98 19.87 3.14 -2.05
CA ASP A 98 18.69 2.81 -2.87
C ASP A 98 19.10 2.36 -4.28
N ASP A 99 20.04 3.06 -4.91
CA ASP A 99 20.55 2.70 -6.24
C ASP A 99 21.22 1.32 -6.23
N ARG A 100 22.02 1.02 -5.18
CA ARG A 100 22.59 -0.34 -4.99
C ARG A 100 21.51 -1.39 -4.88
N TRP A 101 20.45 -1.15 -4.09
CA TRP A 101 19.32 -2.07 -3.94
C TRP A 101 18.61 -2.32 -5.27
N VAL A 102 18.27 -1.27 -6.00
CA VAL A 102 17.62 -1.33 -7.32
C VAL A 102 18.48 -2.09 -8.33
N ARG A 103 19.79 -1.78 -8.41
CA ARG A 103 20.72 -2.42 -9.35
C ARG A 103 20.97 -3.88 -9.01
N THR A 104 21.19 -4.21 -7.72
CA THR A 104 21.39 -5.58 -7.25
C THR A 104 20.22 -6.47 -7.61
N ASN A 105 19.00 -5.96 -7.45
CA ASN A 105 17.79 -6.71 -7.79
C ASN A 105 17.42 -6.67 -9.28
N GLY A 106 18.15 -5.92 -10.10
CA GLY A 106 18.00 -5.91 -11.55
C GLY A 106 16.74 -5.21 -12.06
N LEU A 107 16.20 -4.26 -11.31
CA LEU A 107 14.94 -3.58 -11.65
C LEU A 107 14.93 -2.96 -13.07
N PRO A 108 15.98 -2.29 -13.56
CA PRO A 108 15.96 -1.74 -14.90
C PRO A 108 15.78 -2.79 -16.02
N ALA A 109 16.33 -3.99 -15.84
CA ALA A 109 16.15 -5.09 -16.80
C ALA A 109 14.74 -5.71 -16.69
N LEU A 110 14.26 -5.90 -15.46
CA LEU A 110 12.89 -6.37 -15.20
C LEU A 110 11.85 -5.40 -15.78
N ALA A 111 12.04 -4.09 -15.64
CA ALA A 111 11.14 -3.07 -16.17
C ALA A 111 11.02 -3.14 -17.70
N LYS A 112 12.14 -3.38 -18.42
CA LYS A 112 12.13 -3.62 -19.86
C LYS A 112 11.34 -4.89 -20.23
N GLN A 113 11.53 -5.97 -19.47
CA GLN A 113 10.76 -7.20 -19.66
C GLN A 113 9.27 -6.97 -19.40
N TRP A 114 8.94 -6.22 -18.35
CA TRP A 114 7.55 -5.89 -18.04
C TRP A 114 6.92 -5.02 -19.12
N ALA A 115 7.63 -4.01 -19.63
CA ALA A 115 7.15 -3.18 -20.76
C ALA A 115 6.85 -4.02 -22.00
N ALA A 116 7.70 -5.00 -22.30
CA ALA A 116 7.52 -5.92 -23.43
C ALA A 116 6.42 -6.98 -23.20
N GLY A 117 6.11 -7.31 -21.95
CA GLY A 117 5.14 -8.36 -21.57
C GLY A 117 3.68 -7.88 -21.48
N GLN A 118 3.38 -6.65 -21.87
CA GLN A 118 2.03 -6.09 -21.83
C GLN A 118 1.14 -6.60 -22.96
N SER A 119 -0.17 -6.60 -22.74
CA SER A 119 -1.11 -6.86 -23.83
C SER A 119 -1.10 -5.74 -24.88
N ALA A 120 -1.50 -6.09 -26.12
CA ALA A 120 -1.63 -5.12 -27.22
C ALA A 120 -2.64 -4.00 -26.90
N GLU A 121 -3.62 -4.28 -26.04
CA GLU A 121 -4.65 -3.33 -25.59
C GLU A 121 -4.10 -2.36 -24.55
N PHE A 122 -3.28 -2.84 -23.61
CA PHE A 122 -2.84 -2.02 -22.48
C PHE A 122 -1.54 -1.25 -22.73
N ALA A 123 -0.61 -1.80 -23.52
CA ALA A 123 0.66 -1.14 -23.81
C ALA A 123 0.53 0.30 -24.39
N PRO A 124 -0.44 0.62 -25.28
CA PRO A 124 -0.67 1.98 -25.76
C PRO A 124 -1.05 2.96 -24.65
N LEU A 125 -1.77 2.50 -23.61
CA LEU A 125 -2.22 3.35 -22.52
C LEU A 125 -1.05 3.84 -21.67
N ILE A 126 -0.08 2.97 -21.39
CA ILE A 126 1.13 3.36 -20.64
C ILE A 126 2.02 4.28 -21.45
N ARG A 127 2.12 4.07 -22.78
CA ARG A 127 2.83 5.03 -23.66
C ARG A 127 2.18 6.41 -23.62
N ALA A 128 0.85 6.47 -23.67
CA ALA A 128 0.11 7.73 -23.58
C ALA A 128 0.32 8.41 -22.22
N PHE A 129 0.31 7.65 -21.11
CA PHE A 129 0.62 8.17 -19.79
C PHE A 129 2.02 8.80 -19.74
N ALA A 130 3.05 8.08 -20.22
CA ALA A 130 4.42 8.60 -20.27
C ALA A 130 4.54 9.83 -21.19
N ALA A 131 3.80 9.87 -22.30
CA ALA A 131 3.74 11.04 -23.19
C ALA A 131 3.13 12.26 -22.47
N GLY A 132 2.07 12.07 -21.67
CA GLY A 132 1.46 13.13 -20.87
C GLY A 132 2.42 13.69 -19.81
N LEU A 133 3.19 12.82 -19.13
CA LEU A 133 4.24 13.26 -18.21
C LEU A 133 5.26 14.18 -18.90
N ASN A 134 5.75 13.77 -20.07
CA ASN A 134 6.75 14.52 -20.81
C ASN A 134 6.17 15.81 -21.45
N ALA A 135 4.91 15.80 -21.84
CA ALA A 135 4.26 17.00 -22.38
C ALA A 135 4.19 18.12 -21.35
N TRP A 136 3.77 17.79 -20.12
CA TRP A 136 3.81 18.75 -19.03
C TRP A 136 5.23 19.26 -18.79
N ALA A 137 6.21 18.36 -18.71
CA ALA A 137 7.61 18.72 -18.48
C ALA A 137 8.20 19.62 -19.58
N ALA A 138 7.75 19.49 -20.83
CA ALA A 138 8.16 20.35 -21.94
C ALA A 138 7.54 21.75 -21.84
N GLU A 139 6.26 21.84 -21.46
CA GLU A 139 5.54 23.12 -21.26
C GLU A 139 6.04 23.88 -20.03
N HIS A 140 6.45 23.18 -18.96
CA HIS A 140 6.79 23.74 -17.65
C HIS A 140 8.23 23.47 -17.20
N LYS A 141 9.16 23.39 -18.15
CA LYS A 141 10.57 23.05 -17.90
C LYS A 141 11.21 23.97 -16.85
N SER A 142 10.89 25.25 -16.85
CA SER A 142 11.40 26.23 -15.89
C SER A 142 10.90 26.02 -14.45
N ASP A 143 9.81 25.28 -14.26
CA ASP A 143 9.24 24.98 -12.93
C ASP A 143 9.99 23.82 -12.24
N LEU A 144 10.83 23.09 -13.01
CA LEU A 144 11.63 21.98 -12.52
C LEU A 144 13.03 22.44 -12.10
N ASN A 145 13.54 21.90 -11.00
CA ASN A 145 14.93 22.13 -10.62
C ASN A 145 15.90 21.41 -11.59
N ALA A 146 17.18 21.78 -11.54
CA ALA A 146 18.20 21.25 -12.47
C ALA A 146 18.35 19.71 -12.41
N ALA A 147 18.16 19.11 -11.22
CA ALA A 147 18.25 17.66 -11.06
C ALA A 147 17.09 16.98 -11.78
N ALA A 148 15.85 17.45 -11.58
CA ALA A 148 14.67 16.91 -12.27
C ALA A 148 14.77 17.11 -13.80
N GLN A 149 15.22 18.25 -14.28
CA GLN A 149 15.45 18.48 -15.71
C GLN A 149 16.46 17.48 -16.32
N ALA A 150 17.49 17.09 -15.56
CA ALA A 150 18.51 16.14 -16.02
C ALA A 150 18.00 14.68 -16.10
N VAL A 151 16.93 14.34 -15.40
CA VAL A 151 16.28 13.01 -15.47
C VAL A 151 15.46 12.81 -16.74
N LEU A 152 14.93 13.89 -17.32
CA LEU A 152 14.05 13.87 -18.48
C LEU A 152 14.77 13.37 -19.77
N PRO A 153 14.06 12.77 -20.72
CA PRO A 153 12.65 12.42 -20.70
C PRO A 153 12.35 11.20 -19.81
N LEU A 154 11.10 11.09 -19.34
CA LEU A 154 10.57 9.91 -18.66
C LEU A 154 10.13 8.88 -19.69
N THR A 155 10.29 7.59 -19.39
CA THR A 155 10.02 6.49 -20.31
C THR A 155 8.96 5.53 -19.79
N VAL A 156 8.45 4.67 -20.65
CA VAL A 156 7.53 3.57 -20.25
C VAL A 156 8.18 2.64 -19.24
N GLU A 157 9.48 2.36 -19.41
CA GLU A 157 10.23 1.52 -18.50
C GLU A 157 10.34 2.13 -17.10
N ASP A 158 10.34 3.47 -16.98
CA ASP A 158 10.34 4.14 -15.68
C ASP A 158 9.04 3.89 -14.92
N VAL A 159 7.91 3.89 -15.61
CA VAL A 159 6.60 3.58 -15.03
C VAL A 159 6.62 2.17 -14.43
N TYR A 160 7.12 1.18 -15.18
CA TYR A 160 7.22 -0.19 -14.70
C TYR A 160 8.29 -0.38 -13.63
N ALA A 161 9.44 0.29 -13.75
CA ALA A 161 10.49 0.27 -12.73
C ALA A 161 9.97 0.82 -11.40
N HIS A 162 9.19 1.90 -11.44
CA HIS A 162 8.57 2.47 -10.24
C HIS A 162 7.52 1.53 -9.63
N GLY A 163 6.70 0.88 -10.45
CA GLY A 163 5.76 -0.15 -9.99
C GLY A 163 6.46 -1.33 -9.32
N LEU A 164 7.52 -1.86 -9.95
CA LEU A 164 8.36 -2.93 -9.39
C LEU A 164 9.01 -2.50 -8.09
N ARG A 165 9.65 -1.31 -8.07
CA ARG A 165 10.29 -0.76 -6.87
C ARG A 165 9.30 -0.64 -5.72
N THR A 166 8.11 -0.07 -5.99
CA THR A 166 7.10 0.14 -4.96
C THR A 166 6.52 -1.19 -4.47
N ILE A 167 5.98 -2.02 -5.36
CA ILE A 167 5.24 -3.23 -4.94
C ILE A 167 6.17 -4.35 -4.47
N HIS A 168 7.23 -4.67 -5.22
CA HIS A 168 8.06 -5.83 -4.92
C HIS A 168 9.23 -5.51 -4.01
N PHE A 169 9.83 -4.31 -4.13
CA PHE A 169 11.09 -3.97 -3.47
C PHE A 169 10.97 -2.88 -2.40
N ASP A 170 9.71 -2.53 -2.03
CA ASP A 170 9.38 -1.77 -0.84
C ASP A 170 8.32 -2.51 0.00
N TRP A 171 7.17 -2.89 -0.59
CA TRP A 171 6.09 -3.58 0.13
C TRP A 171 6.39 -5.04 0.47
N ILE A 172 6.87 -5.87 -0.47
CA ILE A 172 7.20 -7.29 -0.17
C ILE A 172 8.51 -7.35 0.61
N VAL A 173 9.56 -6.71 0.10
CA VAL A 173 10.88 -6.69 0.74
C VAL A 173 11.60 -5.39 0.46
N SER A 174 12.02 -4.70 1.51
CA SER A 174 12.89 -3.51 1.45
C SER A 174 14.21 -3.81 2.15
N PRO A 175 15.26 -2.98 2.00
CA PRO A 175 16.48 -3.11 2.78
C PRO A 175 16.20 -3.23 4.29
N ARG A 176 15.30 -2.40 4.82
CA ARG A 176 14.88 -2.42 6.22
C ARG A 176 14.21 -3.75 6.61
N ARG A 177 13.26 -4.25 5.82
CA ARG A 177 12.60 -5.54 6.08
C ARG A 177 13.60 -6.69 5.99
N LEU A 178 14.54 -6.65 5.04
CA LEU A 178 15.62 -7.64 4.95
C LEU A 178 16.47 -7.65 6.23
N GLU A 179 16.91 -6.49 6.72
CA GLU A 179 17.67 -6.36 7.97
C GLU A 179 16.88 -6.90 9.16
N GLN A 180 15.60 -6.56 9.29
CA GLN A 180 14.71 -7.06 10.34
C GLN A 180 14.59 -8.59 10.31
N ARG A 181 14.40 -9.18 9.13
CA ARG A 181 14.34 -10.66 8.97
C ARG A 181 15.66 -11.31 9.36
N LEU A 182 16.79 -10.75 8.95
CA LEU A 182 18.13 -11.27 9.31
C LEU A 182 18.42 -11.13 10.81
N ALA A 183 17.90 -10.07 11.45
CA ALA A 183 17.98 -9.85 12.89
C ALA A 183 16.91 -10.62 13.68
N ARG A 184 15.94 -11.26 13.03
CA ARG A 184 14.75 -11.91 13.62
C ARG A 184 13.88 -10.94 14.43
N TYR A 185 13.77 -9.71 13.97
CA TYR A 185 12.95 -8.66 14.57
C TYR A 185 12.00 -8.09 13.52
N ASP A 186 10.70 -8.08 13.80
CA ASP A 186 9.69 -7.54 12.89
C ASP A 186 9.05 -6.30 13.51
N ASN A 187 9.00 -5.21 12.75
CA ASN A 187 8.42 -3.94 13.16
C ASN A 187 7.83 -3.23 11.94
N ASP A 188 6.70 -3.70 11.45
CA ASP A 188 6.00 -3.03 10.36
C ASP A 188 5.22 -1.81 10.89
N VAL A 189 5.45 -0.64 10.24
CA VAL A 189 4.79 0.64 10.58
C VAL A 189 3.66 0.99 9.60
N HIS A 190 3.39 0.16 8.60
CA HIS A 190 2.32 0.37 7.65
C HIS A 190 1.01 -0.22 8.16
N GLY A 191 -0.09 0.47 7.87
CA GLY A 191 -1.39 0.03 8.30
C GLY A 191 -2.51 0.52 7.36
N SER A 192 -3.70 0.03 7.58
CA SER A 192 -4.93 0.47 6.87
C SER A 192 -6.14 -0.10 7.59
N ASN A 193 -7.34 0.39 7.26
CA ASN A 193 -8.62 -0.24 7.60
C ASN A 193 -9.48 -0.38 6.34
N GLU A 194 -10.26 -1.43 6.28
CA GLU A 194 -11.27 -1.62 5.24
C GLU A 194 -12.50 -2.30 5.81
N TRP A 195 -13.70 -1.81 5.42
CA TRP A 195 -14.97 -2.43 5.74
C TRP A 195 -15.83 -2.47 4.48
N ALA A 196 -16.56 -3.58 4.27
CA ALA A 196 -17.66 -3.62 3.31
C ALA A 196 -18.92 -4.11 4.03
N ILE A 197 -20.05 -3.45 3.78
CA ILE A 197 -21.32 -3.68 4.43
C ILE A 197 -22.35 -4.07 3.38
N ALA A 198 -22.99 -5.22 3.56
CA ALA A 198 -24.03 -5.72 2.67
C ALA A 198 -25.36 -4.94 2.82
N PRO A 199 -26.24 -4.96 1.80
CA PRO A 199 -27.58 -4.37 1.88
C PRO A 199 -28.40 -4.86 3.08
N SER A 200 -28.20 -6.12 3.49
CA SER A 200 -28.85 -6.71 4.67
C SER A 200 -28.53 -6.00 5.98
N ARG A 201 -27.39 -5.32 6.07
CA ARG A 201 -26.90 -4.56 7.25
C ARG A 201 -26.92 -3.05 7.03
N SER A 202 -27.30 -2.58 5.86
CA SER A 202 -27.37 -1.16 5.52
C SER A 202 -28.77 -0.59 5.67
N ALA A 203 -28.92 0.59 6.25
CA ALA A 203 -30.20 1.28 6.41
C ALA A 203 -30.79 1.74 5.08
N SER A 204 -29.94 2.05 4.09
CA SER A 204 -30.39 2.39 2.74
C SER A 204 -30.72 1.17 1.88
N GLY A 205 -30.42 -0.04 2.35
CA GLY A 205 -30.55 -1.26 1.54
C GLY A 205 -29.56 -1.32 0.38
N LYS A 206 -28.46 -0.54 0.44
CA LYS A 206 -27.36 -0.50 -0.53
C LYS A 206 -26.06 -0.92 0.13
N ALA A 207 -25.16 -1.50 -0.65
CA ALA A 207 -23.83 -1.82 -0.13
C ALA A 207 -23.05 -0.54 0.22
N LEU A 208 -22.20 -0.64 1.26
CA LEU A 208 -21.30 0.43 1.69
C LEU A 208 -19.87 -0.08 1.69
N LEU A 209 -18.91 0.80 1.36
CA LEU A 209 -17.48 0.50 1.37
C LEU A 209 -16.75 1.60 2.14
N LEU A 210 -15.93 1.21 3.12
CA LEU A 210 -14.94 2.07 3.78
C LEU A 210 -13.55 1.74 3.25
N SER A 211 -12.88 2.73 2.70
CA SER A 211 -11.47 2.73 2.32
C SER A 211 -10.67 3.58 3.28
N ASN A 212 -9.54 3.08 3.80
CA ASN A 212 -8.69 3.88 4.68
C ASN A 212 -7.25 3.36 4.72
N SER A 213 -6.33 4.10 4.13
CA SER A 213 -4.89 3.81 4.18
C SER A 213 -4.19 4.54 5.31
N HIS A 214 -3.21 3.88 5.95
CA HIS A 214 -2.33 4.47 6.96
C HIS A 214 -0.87 4.37 6.50
N LEU A 215 -0.40 5.36 5.78
CA LEU A 215 0.95 5.40 5.23
C LEU A 215 1.72 6.62 5.70
N GLN A 216 3.00 6.67 5.38
CA GLN A 216 3.80 7.87 5.54
C GLN A 216 3.24 9.04 4.73
N TRP A 217 3.33 10.25 5.29
CA TRP A 217 2.82 11.46 4.65
C TRP A 217 3.83 12.07 3.67
N GLY A 218 4.35 11.26 2.76
CA GLY A 218 5.32 11.74 1.79
C GLY A 218 6.03 10.62 1.03
N ASP A 219 6.97 11.04 0.19
CA ASP A 219 7.84 10.21 -0.62
C ASP A 219 7.09 9.18 -1.47
N ILE A 220 7.57 7.95 -1.58
CA ILE A 220 7.00 6.86 -2.39
C ILE A 220 5.55 6.53 -2.03
N HIS A 221 5.10 6.88 -0.82
CA HIS A 221 3.75 6.63 -0.33
C HIS A 221 2.80 7.82 -0.49
N THR A 222 3.21 8.90 -1.17
CA THR A 222 2.35 10.04 -1.46
C THR A 222 1.20 9.62 -2.35
N TYR A 223 -0.03 9.89 -1.89
CA TYR A 223 -1.25 9.65 -2.67
C TYR A 223 -1.57 10.81 -3.61
N PHE A 224 -2.22 10.45 -4.70
CA PHE A 224 -2.86 11.34 -5.65
C PHE A 224 -4.29 10.87 -5.89
N GLU A 225 -5.25 11.73 -5.64
CA GLU A 225 -6.68 11.50 -5.81
C GLU A 225 -7.15 12.07 -7.14
N VAL A 226 -8.02 11.34 -7.86
CA VAL A 226 -8.43 11.69 -9.22
C VAL A 226 -9.75 11.06 -9.61
N GLN A 227 -10.51 11.72 -10.49
CA GLN A 227 -11.57 11.12 -11.30
C GLN A 227 -11.10 10.91 -12.74
N LEU A 228 -11.38 9.71 -13.27
CA LEU A 228 -11.10 9.32 -14.65
C LEU A 228 -12.41 9.01 -15.38
N SER A 229 -12.70 9.73 -16.48
CA SER A 229 -13.94 9.61 -17.24
C SER A 229 -13.67 9.52 -18.74
N ALA A 230 -14.05 8.38 -19.33
CA ALA A 230 -13.98 8.10 -20.77
C ALA A 230 -15.09 7.09 -21.14
N PRO A 231 -15.33 6.79 -22.43
CA PRO A 231 -16.30 5.77 -22.81
C PRO A 231 -16.07 4.43 -22.09
N GLY A 232 -17.08 3.98 -21.32
CA GLY A 232 -17.02 2.77 -20.51
C GLY A 232 -16.23 2.89 -19.19
N VAL A 233 -15.73 4.06 -18.85
CA VAL A 233 -14.98 4.33 -17.61
C VAL A 233 -15.55 5.55 -16.91
N THR A 234 -15.89 5.41 -15.64
CA THR A 234 -16.20 6.52 -14.73
C THR A 234 -15.68 6.12 -13.35
N SER A 235 -14.37 6.23 -13.15
CA SER A 235 -13.69 5.81 -11.95
C SER A 235 -13.30 7.01 -11.09
N TYR A 236 -13.39 6.87 -9.78
CA TYR A 236 -12.86 7.79 -8.80
C TYR A 236 -12.03 7.02 -7.77
N GLY A 237 -10.97 7.62 -7.27
CA GLY A 237 -10.17 6.99 -6.25
C GLY A 237 -8.81 7.61 -6.07
N ALA A 238 -7.90 6.85 -5.48
CA ALA A 238 -6.56 7.31 -5.20
C ALA A 238 -5.50 6.26 -5.52
N VAL A 239 -4.30 6.75 -5.79
CA VAL A 239 -3.13 5.93 -6.12
C VAL A 239 -1.85 6.61 -5.63
N TRP A 240 -0.76 5.90 -5.57
CA TRP A 240 0.55 6.50 -5.32
C TRP A 240 1.05 7.28 -6.53
N VAL A 241 1.69 8.42 -6.27
CA VAL A 241 2.28 9.26 -7.32
C VAL A 241 3.20 8.45 -8.23
N GLY A 242 3.03 8.60 -9.53
CA GLY A 242 3.77 7.87 -10.56
C GLY A 242 3.12 6.56 -11.04
N PHE A 243 2.00 6.13 -10.45
CA PHE A 243 1.24 4.97 -10.92
C PHE A 243 0.21 5.39 -11.98
N PRO A 244 0.07 4.63 -13.08
CA PRO A 244 -0.83 4.99 -14.18
C PRO A 244 -2.28 4.52 -14.01
N VAL A 245 -2.61 3.86 -12.90
CA VAL A 245 -3.93 3.26 -12.64
C VAL A 245 -4.32 3.42 -11.17
N LEU A 246 -5.62 3.46 -10.87
CA LEU A 246 -6.11 3.59 -9.50
C LEU A 246 -5.89 2.29 -8.71
N ARG A 247 -5.38 2.43 -7.49
CA ARG A 247 -5.18 1.33 -6.55
C ARG A 247 -6.40 1.13 -5.64
N GLN A 248 -6.97 2.20 -5.14
CA GLN A 248 -8.27 2.25 -4.47
C GLN A 248 -9.22 2.94 -5.41
N CYS A 249 -10.28 2.25 -5.78
CA CYS A 249 -11.12 2.69 -6.87
C CYS A 249 -12.58 2.35 -6.62
N PHE A 250 -13.45 3.26 -7.00
CA PHE A 250 -14.89 3.04 -7.07
C PHE A 250 -15.46 3.64 -8.34
N THR A 251 -16.27 2.84 -8.99
CA THR A 251 -17.05 3.19 -10.17
C THR A 251 -18.53 3.32 -9.75
N GLU A 252 -19.43 3.53 -10.67
CA GLU A 252 -20.87 3.42 -10.38
C GLU A 252 -21.34 1.98 -10.15
N TYR A 253 -20.51 0.98 -10.47
CA TYR A 253 -20.83 -0.45 -10.45
C TYR A 253 -20.18 -1.16 -9.26
N VAL A 254 -18.89 -1.02 -9.14
CA VAL A 254 -18.04 -1.76 -8.20
C VAL A 254 -17.09 -0.82 -7.48
N GLY A 255 -16.61 -1.25 -6.32
CA GLY A 255 -15.51 -0.58 -5.63
C GLY A 255 -14.68 -1.57 -4.85
N TRP A 256 -13.39 -1.24 -4.70
CA TRP A 256 -12.49 -1.99 -3.85
C TRP A 256 -11.50 -1.07 -3.13
N THR A 257 -11.04 -1.56 -2.02
CA THR A 257 -9.98 -0.96 -1.23
C THR A 257 -9.00 -2.02 -0.76
N GLN A 258 -7.84 -1.60 -0.27
CA GLN A 258 -6.79 -2.54 0.08
C GLN A 258 -6.14 -2.18 1.41
N THR A 259 -5.88 -3.22 2.22
CA THR A 259 -5.04 -3.13 3.41
C THR A 259 -3.77 -3.98 3.22
N THR A 260 -2.69 -3.64 3.92
CA THR A 260 -1.46 -4.44 3.89
C THR A 260 -1.72 -5.79 4.54
N ASN A 261 -1.20 -6.85 3.91
CA ASN A 261 -1.07 -8.17 4.48
C ASN A 261 0.40 -8.61 4.47
N ASN A 262 0.72 -9.74 5.09
CA ASN A 262 2.07 -10.26 5.23
C ASN A 262 2.14 -11.74 4.82
N PRO A 263 1.85 -12.10 3.56
CA PRO A 263 2.12 -13.45 3.06
C PRO A 263 3.62 -13.70 2.90
N SER A 264 4.03 -14.97 2.84
CA SER A 264 5.45 -15.33 2.65
C SER A 264 5.80 -15.32 1.15
N GLU A 265 6.01 -14.13 0.59
CA GLU A 265 6.22 -13.91 -0.86
C GLU A 265 7.67 -13.69 -1.24
N SER A 266 8.59 -13.72 -0.29
CA SER A 266 10.02 -13.65 -0.54
C SER A 266 10.79 -14.64 0.32
N ASP A 267 11.71 -15.37 -0.30
CA ASP A 267 12.52 -16.39 0.32
C ASP A 267 13.99 -15.96 0.39
N LEU A 268 14.65 -16.21 1.53
CA LEU A 268 16.05 -15.92 1.75
C LEU A 268 16.83 -17.24 1.84
N TYR A 269 17.85 -17.41 1.01
CA TYR A 269 18.64 -18.64 0.90
C TYR A 269 20.07 -18.38 1.37
N ARG A 270 20.54 -19.20 2.33
CA ARG A 270 21.94 -19.21 2.76
C ARG A 270 22.75 -20.06 1.82
N LEU A 271 23.63 -19.45 1.05
CA LEU A 271 24.48 -20.17 0.10
C LEU A 271 25.71 -20.75 0.80
N VAL A 272 26.05 -21.99 0.43
CA VAL A 272 27.27 -22.67 0.86
C VAL A 272 28.35 -22.44 -0.21
N LEU A 273 29.41 -21.69 0.14
CA LEU A 273 30.49 -21.39 -0.81
C LEU A 273 31.46 -22.56 -0.92
N LYS A 274 31.88 -22.89 -2.14
CA LYS A 274 32.92 -23.84 -2.45
C LYS A 274 33.55 -23.52 -3.80
N ASP A 275 34.89 -23.59 -3.88
CA ASP A 275 35.68 -23.46 -5.12
C ASP A 275 35.29 -22.26 -5.99
N GLY A 276 35.05 -21.10 -5.36
CA GLY A 276 34.67 -19.84 -6.05
C GLY A 276 33.21 -19.78 -6.50
N GLY A 277 32.43 -20.83 -6.30
CA GLY A 277 30.99 -20.91 -6.59
C GLY A 277 30.16 -21.16 -5.34
N TYR A 278 28.94 -21.68 -5.53
CA TYR A 278 28.04 -22.13 -4.47
C TYR A 278 27.60 -23.57 -4.71
N VAL A 279 27.31 -24.29 -3.63
CA VAL A 279 26.85 -25.67 -3.68
C VAL A 279 25.33 -25.71 -3.92
N LEU A 280 24.89 -26.60 -4.83
CA LEU A 280 23.50 -26.98 -5.04
C LEU A 280 23.42 -28.47 -5.31
N ASP A 281 22.68 -29.23 -4.50
CA ASP A 281 22.54 -30.70 -4.59
C ASP A 281 23.89 -31.42 -4.68
N GLY A 282 24.86 -30.99 -3.87
CA GLY A 282 26.19 -31.50 -3.82
C GLY A 282 27.12 -31.07 -4.96
N GLN A 283 26.64 -30.33 -5.95
CA GLN A 283 27.43 -29.82 -7.07
C GLN A 283 27.79 -28.35 -6.88
N VAL A 284 29.01 -27.97 -7.28
CA VAL A 284 29.41 -26.54 -7.30
C VAL A 284 28.86 -25.90 -8.57
N LYS A 285 28.12 -24.80 -8.40
CA LYS A 285 27.59 -23.96 -9.48
C LYS A 285 28.30 -22.61 -9.46
N PRO A 286 28.66 -22.04 -10.62
CA PRO A 286 29.22 -20.70 -10.68
C PRO A 286 28.16 -19.63 -10.40
N PHE A 287 28.58 -18.48 -9.85
CA PHE A 287 27.75 -17.29 -9.83
C PHE A 287 27.70 -16.66 -11.23
N GLU A 288 26.55 -16.15 -11.62
CA GLU A 288 26.49 -15.10 -12.62
C GLU A 288 26.97 -13.82 -11.94
N ALA A 289 28.11 -13.31 -12.34
CA ALA A 289 28.70 -12.12 -11.76
C ALA A 289 28.88 -11.03 -12.80
N ARG A 290 28.52 -9.78 -12.43
CA ARG A 290 28.82 -8.60 -13.25
C ARG A 290 29.22 -7.46 -12.34
N THR A 291 30.09 -6.58 -12.87
CA THR A 291 30.45 -5.32 -12.22
C THR A 291 29.77 -4.17 -12.96
N GLU A 292 29.10 -3.31 -12.23
CA GLU A 292 28.51 -2.08 -12.73
C GLU A 292 29.10 -0.88 -11.97
N SER A 293 28.90 0.32 -12.51
CA SER A 293 29.28 1.56 -11.84
C SER A 293 28.04 2.40 -11.58
N ILE A 294 27.91 2.90 -10.34
CA ILE A 294 26.89 3.87 -9.96
C ILE A 294 27.53 5.24 -9.95
N LYS A 295 26.98 6.17 -10.71
CA LYS A 295 27.39 7.57 -10.67
C LYS A 295 26.79 8.25 -9.45
N VAL A 296 27.59 9.03 -8.75
CA VAL A 296 27.19 9.77 -7.54
C VAL A 296 27.53 11.24 -7.73
N ARG A 297 26.57 12.11 -7.52
CA ARG A 297 26.77 13.56 -7.52
C ARG A 297 27.29 13.98 -6.16
N GLU A 298 28.53 14.48 -6.18
CA GLU A 298 29.20 15.02 -4.99
C GLU A 298 28.66 16.41 -4.64
N GLY A 299 28.92 16.85 -3.40
CA GLY A 299 28.48 18.15 -2.91
C GLY A 299 29.02 19.35 -3.72
N ASN A 300 30.13 19.18 -4.44
CA ASN A 300 30.70 20.17 -5.37
C ASN A 300 30.12 20.12 -6.77
N GLY A 301 29.14 19.22 -7.03
CA GLY A 301 28.47 19.03 -8.32
C GLY A 301 29.19 18.10 -9.30
N GLN A 302 30.39 17.61 -8.97
CA GLN A 302 31.11 16.61 -9.79
C GLN A 302 30.43 15.24 -9.67
N LEU A 303 30.67 14.37 -10.66
CA LEU A 303 30.23 12.99 -10.65
C LEU A 303 31.42 12.08 -10.35
N SER A 304 31.32 11.31 -9.30
CA SER A 304 32.19 10.17 -9.01
C SER A 304 31.52 8.86 -9.43
N GLU A 305 32.30 7.78 -9.51
CA GLU A 305 31.82 6.46 -9.86
C GLU A 305 32.11 5.46 -8.73
N VAL A 306 31.07 4.76 -8.29
CA VAL A 306 31.17 3.75 -7.24
C VAL A 306 30.92 2.37 -7.87
N PRO A 307 31.94 1.48 -7.93
CA PRO A 307 31.76 0.15 -8.47
C PRO A 307 30.90 -0.71 -7.54
N ILE A 308 30.06 -1.54 -8.14
CA ILE A 308 29.29 -2.57 -7.43
C ILE A 308 29.45 -3.90 -8.18
N THR A 309 29.67 -4.98 -7.42
CA THR A 309 29.67 -6.34 -7.96
C THR A 309 28.37 -7.03 -7.60
N ILE A 310 27.61 -7.41 -8.60
CA ILE A 310 26.33 -8.09 -8.48
C ILE A 310 26.57 -9.58 -8.76
N ARG A 311 26.26 -10.41 -7.80
CA ARG A 311 26.33 -11.89 -7.92
C ARG A 311 24.91 -12.44 -7.90
N ARG A 312 24.60 -13.39 -8.78
CA ARG A 312 23.33 -14.12 -8.81
C ARG A 312 23.56 -15.61 -8.75
N SER A 313 22.74 -16.29 -7.98
CA SER A 313 22.60 -17.75 -7.97
C SER A 313 21.28 -18.16 -8.63
N VAL A 314 21.00 -19.45 -8.72
CA VAL A 314 19.70 -19.98 -9.17
C VAL A 314 18.53 -19.47 -8.30
N HIS A 315 18.79 -19.11 -7.05
CA HIS A 315 17.78 -18.59 -6.13
C HIS A 315 17.42 -17.12 -6.41
N GLY A 316 18.36 -16.36 -7.00
CA GLY A 316 18.23 -14.94 -7.25
C GLY A 316 19.51 -14.16 -6.94
N PRO A 317 19.44 -12.81 -6.83
CA PRO A 317 20.59 -12.01 -6.48
C PRO A 317 21.06 -12.26 -5.04
N VAL A 318 22.37 -12.14 -4.81
CA VAL A 318 22.96 -12.06 -3.47
C VAL A 318 22.73 -10.64 -2.96
N VAL A 319 21.93 -10.50 -1.92
CA VAL A 319 21.47 -9.19 -1.38
C VAL A 319 22.10 -8.81 -0.05
N ALA A 320 22.71 -9.77 0.64
CA ALA A 320 23.34 -9.56 1.94
C ALA A 320 24.41 -10.62 2.22
N GLU A 321 25.19 -10.40 3.27
CA GLU A 321 26.00 -11.41 3.94
C GLU A 321 25.54 -11.53 5.40
N SER A 322 25.36 -12.74 5.87
CA SER A 322 24.94 -13.00 7.25
C SER A 322 25.68 -14.21 7.81
N ARG A 323 26.34 -14.00 8.97
CA ARG A 323 27.13 -15.05 9.65
C ARG A 323 28.16 -15.72 8.72
N GLY A 324 28.86 -14.90 7.93
CA GLY A 324 29.92 -15.36 7.03
C GLY A 324 29.45 -16.10 5.78
N ALA A 325 28.15 -16.06 5.45
CA ALA A 325 27.59 -16.68 4.24
C ALA A 325 26.78 -15.69 3.42
N PRO A 326 26.85 -15.75 2.07
CA PRO A 326 26.01 -14.94 1.20
C PRO A 326 24.54 -15.36 1.32
N ILE A 327 23.66 -14.39 1.30
CA ILE A 327 22.20 -14.58 1.30
C ILE A 327 21.67 -14.18 -0.07
N ALA A 328 21.14 -15.17 -0.79
CA ALA A 328 20.40 -14.91 -2.03
C ALA A 328 18.91 -14.71 -1.72
N MET A 329 18.24 -13.92 -2.55
CA MET A 329 16.83 -13.59 -2.36
C MET A 329 16.02 -13.94 -3.61
N ARG A 330 14.87 -14.57 -3.38
CA ARG A 330 13.85 -14.83 -4.39
C ARG A 330 12.57 -14.07 -4.01
N VAL A 331 12.01 -13.31 -4.93
CA VAL A 331 10.75 -12.59 -4.76
C VAL A 331 9.72 -13.18 -5.71
N ALA A 332 8.52 -13.46 -5.22
CA ALA A 332 7.42 -13.99 -6.04
C ALA A 332 6.91 -12.98 -7.06
N ALA A 333 6.25 -13.47 -8.10
CA ALA A 333 5.53 -12.69 -9.10
C ALA A 333 6.37 -11.69 -9.94
N LEU A 334 7.69 -11.75 -9.92
CA LEU A 334 8.53 -10.92 -10.81
C LEU A 334 8.37 -11.27 -12.30
N ASP A 335 7.87 -12.46 -12.60
CA ASP A 335 7.52 -12.96 -13.94
C ASP A 335 6.10 -12.57 -14.38
N ARG A 336 5.38 -11.76 -13.58
CA ARG A 336 3.98 -11.34 -13.80
C ARG A 336 3.89 -9.86 -14.14
N PRO A 337 4.09 -9.49 -15.43
CA PRO A 337 4.32 -8.10 -15.83
C PRO A 337 3.06 -7.22 -15.89
N ARG A 338 1.85 -7.80 -15.76
CA ARG A 338 0.58 -7.12 -16.04
C ARG A 338 -0.10 -6.56 -14.79
N LEU A 339 0.67 -6.15 -13.79
CA LEU A 339 0.18 -5.57 -12.53
C LEU A 339 -0.79 -4.39 -12.79
N PHE A 340 -0.37 -3.43 -13.59
CA PHE A 340 -1.19 -2.25 -13.90
C PHE A 340 -2.40 -2.59 -14.77
N GLU A 341 -2.27 -3.56 -15.67
CA GLU A 341 -3.39 -4.05 -16.46
C GLU A 341 -4.46 -4.72 -15.58
N GLN A 342 -4.04 -5.47 -14.54
CA GLN A 342 -5.01 -6.07 -13.61
C GLN A 342 -5.83 -4.99 -12.90
N PHE A 343 -5.20 -3.94 -12.34
CA PHE A 343 -5.92 -2.83 -11.71
C PHE A 343 -6.85 -2.12 -12.69
N TRP A 344 -6.39 -1.90 -13.92
CA TRP A 344 -7.21 -1.30 -14.96
C TRP A 344 -8.45 -2.15 -15.28
N ARG A 345 -8.28 -3.46 -15.45
CA ARG A 345 -9.39 -4.40 -15.70
C ARG A 345 -10.35 -4.50 -14.52
N MET A 346 -9.87 -4.43 -13.28
CA MET A 346 -10.72 -4.31 -12.09
C MET A 346 -11.60 -3.05 -12.18
N GLY A 347 -11.05 -1.92 -12.63
CA GLY A 347 -11.78 -0.65 -12.80
C GLY A 347 -12.77 -0.63 -13.96
N LEU A 348 -12.67 -1.53 -14.92
CA LEU A 348 -13.62 -1.71 -16.02
C LEU A 348 -14.79 -2.63 -15.66
N ALA A 349 -14.68 -3.40 -14.58
CA ALA A 349 -15.68 -4.38 -14.17
C ALA A 349 -17.03 -3.70 -13.81
N LYS A 350 -18.11 -4.35 -14.19
CA LYS A 350 -19.48 -3.87 -13.92
C LYS A 350 -20.22 -4.72 -12.88
N ASN A 351 -19.65 -5.83 -12.48
CA ASN A 351 -20.20 -6.76 -11.51
C ASN A 351 -19.11 -7.62 -10.89
N LEU A 352 -19.45 -8.42 -9.88
CA LEU A 352 -18.52 -9.30 -9.17
C LEU A 352 -17.80 -10.29 -10.11
N ALA A 353 -18.51 -10.92 -11.06
CA ALA A 353 -17.92 -11.93 -11.95
C ALA A 353 -16.82 -11.35 -12.86
N GLU A 354 -17.03 -10.15 -13.39
CA GLU A 354 -16.03 -9.44 -14.18
C GLU A 354 -14.84 -9.01 -13.32
N TRP A 355 -15.09 -8.53 -12.09
CA TRP A 355 -14.05 -8.15 -11.16
C TRP A 355 -13.21 -9.37 -10.72
N GLU A 356 -13.82 -10.50 -10.39
CA GLU A 356 -13.11 -11.73 -10.09
C GLU A 356 -12.28 -12.23 -11.29
N THR A 357 -12.75 -12.02 -12.53
CA THR A 357 -11.98 -12.36 -13.73
C THR A 357 -10.67 -11.56 -13.78
N ALA A 358 -10.71 -10.29 -13.41
CA ALA A 358 -9.49 -9.49 -13.30
C ALA A 358 -8.59 -9.95 -12.13
N MET A 359 -9.17 -10.33 -10.98
CA MET A 359 -8.40 -10.85 -9.84
C MET A 359 -7.73 -12.19 -10.16
N LYS A 360 -8.36 -13.06 -10.94
CA LYS A 360 -7.81 -14.35 -11.42
C LYS A 360 -6.58 -14.20 -12.32
N MET A 361 -6.28 -13.00 -12.81
CA MET A 361 -4.99 -12.72 -13.48
C MET A 361 -3.80 -12.94 -12.53
N GLN A 362 -3.99 -12.81 -11.23
CA GLN A 362 -2.97 -12.97 -10.18
C GLN A 362 -1.65 -12.23 -10.49
N GLN A 363 -1.74 -10.99 -10.95
CA GLN A 363 -0.61 -10.12 -11.24
C GLN A 363 -0.24 -9.24 -10.04
N LEU A 364 -1.21 -9.00 -9.14
CA LEU A 364 -1.01 -8.26 -7.90
C LEU A 364 -0.57 -9.23 -6.81
N PRO A 365 0.67 -9.09 -6.28
CA PRO A 365 1.23 -10.12 -5.40
C PRO A 365 0.63 -10.12 -3.99
N LEU A 366 0.22 -8.98 -3.45
CA LEU A 366 -0.18 -8.83 -2.06
C LEU A 366 -1.41 -7.93 -1.91
N PHE A 367 -1.78 -7.61 -0.68
CA PHE A 367 -2.86 -6.79 -0.15
C PHE A 367 -4.16 -7.56 0.09
N ASN A 368 -4.66 -7.48 1.32
CA ASN A 368 -6.07 -7.72 1.57
C ASN A 368 -6.89 -6.81 0.67
N THR A 369 -8.04 -7.28 0.22
CA THR A 369 -8.93 -6.48 -0.62
C THR A 369 -10.36 -6.65 -0.15
N ALA A 370 -11.00 -5.57 0.27
CA ALA A 370 -12.45 -5.50 0.45
C ALA A 370 -13.10 -4.96 -0.82
N TYR A 371 -14.16 -5.62 -1.24
CA TYR A 371 -14.98 -5.33 -2.41
C TYR A 371 -16.42 -5.08 -2.00
N ALA A 372 -17.09 -4.17 -2.70
CA ALA A 372 -18.55 -4.01 -2.65
C ALA A 372 -19.05 -3.54 -4.02
N ASP A 373 -20.32 -3.85 -4.34
CA ASP A 373 -20.94 -3.45 -5.59
C ASP A 373 -22.38 -2.97 -5.43
N ARG A 374 -22.92 -2.42 -6.52
CA ARG A 374 -24.31 -1.94 -6.57
C ARG A 374 -25.35 -3.06 -6.58
N ASP A 375 -24.95 -4.29 -6.95
CA ASP A 375 -25.82 -5.47 -6.96
C ASP A 375 -25.98 -6.04 -5.56
N GLY A 376 -25.13 -5.57 -4.60
CA GLY A 376 -25.25 -5.85 -3.18
C GLY A 376 -24.27 -6.88 -2.65
N HIS A 377 -23.34 -7.36 -3.49
CA HIS A 377 -22.29 -8.26 -3.05
C HIS A 377 -21.22 -7.51 -2.26
N ILE A 378 -20.71 -8.18 -1.22
CA ILE A 378 -19.50 -7.79 -0.49
C ILE A 378 -18.54 -8.95 -0.43
N MET A 379 -17.24 -8.68 -0.57
CA MET A 379 -16.23 -9.72 -0.54
C MET A 379 -14.98 -9.25 0.19
N TYR A 380 -14.34 -10.17 0.91
CA TYR A 380 -12.98 -10.02 1.41
C TYR A 380 -12.07 -11.05 0.74
N VAL A 381 -10.87 -10.63 0.35
CA VAL A 381 -9.84 -11.48 -0.25
C VAL A 381 -8.51 -11.21 0.44
N TYR A 382 -7.88 -12.26 1.01
CA TYR A 382 -6.47 -12.21 1.41
C TYR A 382 -5.59 -12.44 0.18
N ASN A 383 -5.51 -11.45 -0.71
CA ASN A 383 -4.82 -11.60 -1.98
C ASN A 383 -3.32 -11.77 -1.80
N ALA A 384 -2.77 -12.82 -2.43
CA ALA A 384 -1.35 -13.13 -2.43
C ALA A 384 -0.99 -13.96 -3.66
N THR A 385 0.21 -13.77 -4.21
CA THR A 385 0.85 -14.70 -5.15
C THR A 385 1.83 -15.59 -4.39
N LEU A 386 1.29 -16.33 -3.42
CA LEU A 386 2.09 -17.15 -2.51
C LEU A 386 2.79 -18.29 -3.27
N PRO A 387 4.12 -18.45 -3.14
CA PRO A 387 4.84 -19.62 -3.64
C PRO A 387 4.31 -20.92 -3.03
N VAL A 388 4.24 -21.98 -3.84
CA VAL A 388 3.96 -23.34 -3.35
C VAL A 388 5.21 -23.87 -2.72
N HIS A 389 5.32 -23.71 -1.40
CA HIS A 389 6.45 -24.19 -0.64
C HIS A 389 6.34 -25.71 -0.38
N PRO A 390 7.41 -26.50 -0.61
CA PRO A 390 7.35 -27.95 -0.53
C PRO A 390 7.27 -28.48 0.91
N THR A 391 7.72 -27.71 1.88
CA THR A 391 7.79 -28.06 3.31
C THR A 391 7.88 -26.79 4.18
N GLY A 392 7.78 -26.99 5.49
CA GLY A 392 7.91 -25.90 6.47
C GLY A 392 6.64 -25.09 6.67
N ASP A 393 6.68 -24.26 7.69
CA ASP A 393 5.61 -23.31 8.04
C ASP A 393 5.99 -21.87 7.69
N TYR A 394 5.13 -20.92 8.04
CA TYR A 394 5.38 -19.49 7.85
C TYR A 394 6.72 -19.03 8.46
N ARG A 395 7.04 -19.49 9.69
CA ARG A 395 8.27 -19.06 10.38
C ARG A 395 9.53 -19.62 9.73
N PHE A 396 9.46 -20.84 9.18
CA PHE A 396 10.56 -21.41 8.41
C PHE A 396 10.90 -20.54 7.20
N TRP A 397 9.88 -20.11 6.42
CA TRP A 397 10.05 -19.33 5.19
C TRP A 397 10.31 -17.85 5.44
N GLN A 398 9.89 -17.31 6.58
CA GLN A 398 10.31 -15.97 7.01
C GLN A 398 11.76 -15.93 7.54
N GLY A 399 12.34 -17.07 7.84
CA GLY A 399 13.75 -17.22 8.18
C GLY A 399 14.68 -17.21 6.96
N VAL A 400 15.91 -17.68 7.19
CA VAL A 400 16.88 -17.94 6.13
C VAL A 400 16.98 -19.46 5.95
N VAL A 401 16.55 -19.95 4.79
CA VAL A 401 16.49 -21.38 4.48
C VAL A 401 17.79 -21.88 3.84
N PRO A 402 18.08 -23.21 3.86
CA PRO A 402 19.24 -23.76 3.17
C PRO A 402 19.22 -23.47 1.67
N GLY A 403 20.35 -23.00 1.13
CA GLY A 403 20.52 -22.67 -0.29
C GLY A 403 21.32 -23.72 -1.07
N ASP A 404 21.59 -24.87 -0.48
CA ASP A 404 22.29 -26.01 -1.10
C ASP A 404 21.34 -27.11 -1.61
N ARG A 405 20.01 -26.85 -1.54
CA ARG A 405 18.93 -27.79 -1.90
C ARG A 405 18.00 -27.17 -2.94
N SER A 406 17.92 -27.78 -4.12
CA SER A 406 17.03 -27.32 -5.21
C SER A 406 15.54 -27.57 -4.92
N ASP A 407 15.22 -28.59 -4.12
CA ASP A 407 13.84 -28.92 -3.74
C ASP A 407 13.19 -27.86 -2.83
N LEU A 408 13.96 -26.92 -2.28
CA LEU A 408 13.43 -25.76 -1.54
C LEU A 408 13.14 -24.55 -2.45
N ILE A 409 13.41 -24.62 -3.74
CA ILE A 409 13.14 -23.52 -4.67
C ILE A 409 11.71 -23.65 -5.20
N ALA A 410 10.81 -22.77 -4.72
CA ALA A 410 9.45 -22.73 -5.22
C ALA A 410 9.41 -22.30 -6.70
N THR A 411 8.68 -23.05 -7.54
CA THR A 411 8.56 -22.82 -8.99
C THR A 411 7.14 -22.49 -9.44
N ALA A 412 6.16 -22.61 -8.55
CA ALA A 412 4.75 -22.35 -8.80
C ALA A 412 4.17 -21.45 -7.69
N ILE A 413 3.02 -20.85 -7.97
CA ILE A 413 2.22 -20.13 -6.97
C ILE A 413 0.90 -20.88 -6.74
N HIS A 414 0.29 -20.66 -5.57
CA HIS A 414 -1.05 -21.16 -5.28
C HIS A 414 -2.08 -20.57 -6.24
N PRO A 415 -3.06 -21.38 -6.74
CA PRO A 415 -4.10 -20.90 -7.61
C PRO A 415 -5.07 -19.98 -6.85
N TRP A 416 -5.84 -19.18 -7.59
CA TRP A 416 -6.85 -18.27 -7.03
C TRP A 416 -7.83 -18.94 -6.07
N GLU A 417 -8.19 -20.20 -6.36
CA GLU A 417 -9.13 -20.98 -5.55
C GLU A 417 -8.60 -21.27 -4.14
N ALA A 418 -7.29 -21.36 -3.98
CA ALA A 418 -6.62 -21.60 -2.70
C ALA A 418 -6.44 -20.32 -1.85
N VAL A 419 -6.68 -19.14 -2.42
CA VAL A 419 -6.56 -17.86 -1.71
C VAL A 419 -7.68 -17.72 -0.68
N PRO A 420 -7.39 -17.39 0.61
CA PRO A 420 -8.44 -17.15 1.60
C PRO A 420 -9.36 -16.00 1.20
N LYS A 421 -10.67 -16.26 1.15
CA LYS A 421 -11.66 -15.26 0.76
C LYS A 421 -13.02 -15.56 1.39
N VAL A 422 -13.81 -14.51 1.59
CA VAL A 422 -15.19 -14.58 2.09
C VAL A 422 -16.09 -13.75 1.19
N LEU A 423 -17.15 -14.35 0.69
CA LEU A 423 -18.18 -13.71 -0.11
C LEU A 423 -19.50 -13.74 0.67
N ASP A 424 -20.18 -12.60 0.76
CA ASP A 424 -21.52 -12.42 1.31
C ASP A 424 -21.74 -13.15 2.66
N PRO A 425 -20.93 -12.88 3.70
CA PRO A 425 -21.07 -13.59 4.97
C PRO A 425 -22.44 -13.30 5.61
N PRO A 426 -22.98 -14.25 6.40
CA PRO A 426 -24.28 -14.08 7.08
C PRO A 426 -24.35 -12.87 8.02
N THR A 427 -23.20 -12.40 8.53
CA THR A 427 -23.11 -11.20 9.38
C THR A 427 -23.40 -9.91 8.62
N GLY A 428 -23.37 -9.96 7.27
CA GLY A 428 -23.60 -8.82 6.40
C GLY A 428 -22.48 -7.78 6.44
N TRP A 429 -21.28 -8.13 6.89
CA TRP A 429 -20.10 -7.27 6.81
C TRP A 429 -18.79 -8.06 6.76
N VAL A 430 -17.78 -7.46 6.16
CA VAL A 430 -16.38 -7.87 6.22
C VAL A 430 -15.52 -6.69 6.66
N GLN A 431 -14.42 -6.97 7.34
CA GLN A 431 -13.45 -5.98 7.80
C GLN A 431 -12.02 -6.49 7.68
N ASN A 432 -11.05 -5.60 7.59
CA ASN A 432 -9.66 -5.90 7.88
C ASN A 432 -8.92 -4.66 8.40
N SER A 433 -8.03 -4.87 9.34
CA SER A 433 -7.13 -3.87 9.91
C SER A 433 -5.68 -4.37 9.93
N ASN A 434 -5.25 -5.04 8.84
CA ASN A 434 -3.94 -5.68 8.63
C ASN A 434 -3.74 -6.99 9.39
N ASP A 435 -4.83 -7.60 9.79
CA ASP A 435 -4.82 -8.87 10.51
C ASP A 435 -4.92 -10.07 9.57
N MET A 436 -4.88 -11.24 10.16
CA MET A 436 -5.06 -12.51 9.47
C MET A 436 -6.45 -12.62 8.84
N PRO A 437 -6.61 -13.41 7.76
CA PRO A 437 -7.87 -13.49 7.03
C PRO A 437 -9.04 -14.04 7.87
N TRP A 438 -8.78 -14.85 8.90
CA TRP A 438 -9.83 -15.44 9.74
C TRP A 438 -10.56 -14.45 10.63
N THR A 439 -9.96 -13.27 10.90
CA THR A 439 -10.58 -12.18 11.67
C THR A 439 -11.35 -11.19 10.79
N SER A 440 -11.48 -11.45 9.49
CA SER A 440 -12.22 -10.58 8.56
C SER A 440 -13.73 -10.55 8.80
N VAL A 441 -14.27 -11.54 9.51
CA VAL A 441 -15.66 -11.66 9.92
C VAL A 441 -15.73 -12.17 11.36
N TYR A 442 -16.68 -11.69 12.14
CA TYR A 442 -16.93 -12.22 13.48
C TYR A 442 -18.43 -12.50 13.71
N PRO A 443 -18.81 -13.72 14.18
CA PRO A 443 -17.95 -14.89 14.43
C PRO A 443 -17.18 -15.35 13.19
N MET A 444 -15.98 -15.94 13.41
CA MET A 444 -15.08 -16.36 12.33
C MET A 444 -15.72 -17.42 11.44
N VAL A 445 -15.63 -17.23 10.12
CA VAL A 445 -16.15 -18.15 9.10
C VAL A 445 -15.04 -18.91 8.35
N LEU A 446 -13.80 -18.41 8.39
CA LEU A 446 -12.64 -19.08 7.78
C LEU A 446 -11.96 -19.98 8.82
N ASP A 447 -11.70 -21.23 8.42
CA ASP A 447 -10.92 -22.18 9.20
C ASP A 447 -9.47 -22.14 8.72
N SER A 448 -8.57 -21.62 9.56
CA SER A 448 -7.15 -21.44 9.25
C SER A 448 -6.44 -22.75 8.86
N THR A 449 -6.93 -23.89 9.35
CA THR A 449 -6.31 -25.22 9.07
C THR A 449 -6.52 -25.70 7.63
N LYS A 450 -7.41 -25.06 6.88
CA LYS A 450 -7.70 -25.40 5.47
C LYS A 450 -6.83 -24.67 4.46
N PHE A 451 -5.94 -23.80 4.91
CA PHE A 451 -5.09 -22.98 4.04
C PHE A 451 -3.61 -23.35 4.23
N ALA A 452 -2.81 -23.10 3.19
CA ALA A 452 -1.37 -23.30 3.28
C ALA A 452 -0.76 -22.41 4.37
N ALA A 453 0.17 -22.97 5.13
CA ALA A 453 0.77 -22.31 6.30
C ALA A 453 1.49 -20.97 5.99
N GLY A 454 1.91 -20.75 4.72
CA GLY A 454 2.57 -19.52 4.29
C GLY A 454 1.64 -18.33 3.99
N PHE A 455 0.30 -18.53 3.95
CA PHE A 455 -0.60 -17.43 3.62
C PHE A 455 -0.62 -16.32 4.66
N ALA A 456 -0.61 -16.65 5.94
CA ALA A 456 -0.71 -15.65 6.99
C ALA A 456 0.31 -15.86 8.10
N ALA A 457 0.81 -14.75 8.64
CA ALA A 457 1.66 -14.76 9.82
C ALA A 457 0.92 -15.37 11.02
N PRO A 458 1.58 -16.17 11.86
CA PRO A 458 0.97 -16.69 13.08
C PRO A 458 0.99 -15.62 14.19
N GLN A 459 0.21 -14.58 14.01
CA GLN A 459 0.04 -13.48 14.96
C GLN A 459 -1.39 -13.47 15.53
N GLY A 460 -1.58 -12.93 16.72
CA GLY A 460 -2.90 -12.68 17.29
C GLY A 460 -3.56 -11.46 16.67
N ILE A 461 -4.86 -11.33 16.89
CA ILE A 461 -5.63 -10.16 16.47
C ILE A 461 -5.08 -8.88 17.09
N THR A 462 -4.96 -7.82 16.28
CA THR A 462 -4.51 -6.51 16.76
C THR A 462 -5.64 -5.75 17.48
N GLN A 463 -5.28 -4.79 18.33
CA GLN A 463 -6.23 -3.93 19.03
C GLN A 463 -7.11 -3.13 18.05
N ARG A 464 -6.55 -2.74 16.91
CA ARG A 464 -7.28 -2.00 15.86
C ARG A 464 -8.34 -2.86 15.18
N ALA A 465 -8.04 -4.13 14.89
CA ALA A 465 -9.03 -5.08 14.37
C ALA A 465 -10.10 -5.40 15.43
N GLN A 466 -9.71 -5.54 16.71
CA GLN A 466 -10.67 -5.68 17.81
C GLN A 466 -11.64 -4.50 17.87
N ARG A 467 -11.13 -3.26 17.73
CA ARG A 467 -11.97 -2.06 17.67
C ARG A 467 -12.93 -2.09 16.47
N GLY A 468 -12.45 -2.46 15.27
CA GLY A 468 -13.28 -2.61 14.08
C GLY A 468 -14.40 -3.63 14.28
N ILE A 469 -14.07 -4.83 14.80
CA ILE A 469 -15.04 -5.87 15.11
C ILE A 469 -16.04 -5.38 16.15
N ARG A 470 -15.59 -4.71 17.22
CA ARG A 470 -16.47 -4.16 18.27
C ARG A 470 -17.47 -3.18 17.67
N ILE A 471 -17.00 -2.20 16.88
CA ILE A 471 -17.87 -1.22 16.22
C ILE A 471 -18.94 -1.93 15.39
N LEU A 472 -18.55 -2.86 14.51
CA LEU A 472 -19.48 -3.53 13.60
C LEU A 472 -20.43 -4.52 14.29
N SER A 473 -19.96 -5.19 15.36
CA SER A 473 -20.76 -6.19 16.10
C SER A 473 -21.74 -5.56 17.09
N THR A 474 -21.42 -4.39 17.66
CA THR A 474 -22.28 -3.69 18.63
C THR A 474 -23.12 -2.58 18.00
N ALA A 475 -22.93 -2.31 16.71
CA ALA A 475 -23.70 -1.33 15.96
C ALA A 475 -25.19 -1.74 15.87
N PRO A 476 -26.10 -0.78 15.60
CA PRO A 476 -27.49 -1.07 15.25
C PRO A 476 -27.60 -2.11 14.14
N GLU A 477 -28.72 -2.84 14.10
CA GLU A 477 -28.98 -3.87 13.06
C GLU A 477 -28.78 -3.31 11.64
N LYS A 478 -29.16 -2.06 11.40
CA LYS A 478 -29.00 -1.34 10.14
C LYS A 478 -28.07 -0.15 10.32
N LEU A 479 -26.93 -0.19 9.64
CA LEU A 479 -25.93 0.88 9.60
C LEU A 479 -26.29 1.95 8.57
N THR A 480 -26.20 3.19 8.94
CA THR A 480 -26.29 4.33 8.03
C THR A 480 -24.92 4.69 7.45
N PHE A 481 -24.90 5.48 6.40
CA PHE A 481 -23.67 6.09 5.89
C PHE A 481 -22.91 6.85 6.99
N GLU A 482 -23.65 7.60 7.82
CA GLU A 482 -23.07 8.39 8.92
C GLU A 482 -22.48 7.50 10.03
N ASP A 483 -23.05 6.30 10.28
CA ASP A 483 -22.49 5.35 11.24
C ASP A 483 -21.14 4.83 10.77
N ILE A 484 -20.98 4.53 9.48
CA ILE A 484 -19.70 4.11 8.90
C ILE A 484 -18.69 5.24 8.96
N LYS A 485 -19.08 6.47 8.64
CA LYS A 485 -18.25 7.67 8.75
C LYS A 485 -17.83 7.92 10.21
N LYS A 486 -18.75 7.82 11.16
CA LYS A 486 -18.46 7.93 12.60
C LYS A 486 -17.48 6.85 13.05
N GLY A 487 -17.67 5.60 12.61
CA GLY A 487 -16.75 4.50 12.87
C GLY A 487 -15.37 4.74 12.32
N LYS A 488 -15.24 5.31 11.09
CA LYS A 488 -13.94 5.71 10.52
C LYS A 488 -13.24 6.80 11.35
N LEU A 489 -13.99 7.75 11.86
CA LEU A 489 -13.47 8.89 12.61
C LEU A 489 -13.35 8.64 14.11
N ASP A 490 -13.53 7.38 14.53
CA ASP A 490 -13.48 6.96 15.92
C ASP A 490 -12.06 7.04 16.49
N THR A 491 -11.92 7.82 17.56
CA THR A 491 -10.66 8.08 18.27
C THR A 491 -10.51 7.25 19.53
N HIS A 492 -11.44 6.32 19.79
CA HIS A 492 -11.40 5.47 20.98
C HIS A 492 -10.15 4.58 20.98
N VAL A 493 -9.52 4.51 22.12
CA VAL A 493 -8.28 3.77 22.36
C VAL A 493 -8.62 2.39 22.90
N GLU A 494 -8.72 1.36 22.05
CA GLU A 494 -9.08 -0.01 22.44
C GLU A 494 -8.14 -0.59 23.50
N THR A 495 -6.85 -0.27 23.45
CA THR A 495 -5.88 -0.68 24.47
C THR A 495 -6.21 -0.11 25.86
N ALA A 496 -6.88 1.03 25.93
CA ALA A 496 -7.31 1.58 27.22
C ALA A 496 -8.37 0.68 27.90
N ASP A 497 -9.25 0.05 27.13
CA ASP A 497 -10.24 -0.89 27.65
C ASP A 497 -9.59 -2.16 28.23
N GLN A 498 -8.37 -2.48 27.80
CA GLN A 498 -7.63 -3.65 28.27
C GLN A 498 -6.91 -3.39 29.60
N PHE A 499 -6.55 -2.13 29.91
CA PHE A 499 -5.64 -1.83 31.02
C PHE A 499 -6.18 -0.82 32.05
N VAL A 500 -6.97 0.20 31.67
CA VAL A 500 -7.26 1.36 32.52
C VAL A 500 -7.96 0.96 33.82
N ASP A 501 -8.97 0.09 33.77
CA ASP A 501 -9.74 -0.31 34.98
C ASP A 501 -8.86 -1.04 36.00
N GLU A 502 -7.91 -1.88 35.50
CA GLU A 502 -6.96 -2.59 36.39
C GLU A 502 -5.86 -1.64 36.89
N ILE A 503 -5.38 -0.67 36.08
CA ILE A 503 -4.47 0.39 36.52
C ILE A 503 -5.09 1.15 37.70
N VAL A 504 -6.34 1.60 37.57
CA VAL A 504 -7.05 2.38 38.58
C VAL A 504 -7.21 1.57 39.89
N THR A 505 -7.67 0.33 39.77
CA THR A 505 -7.87 -0.55 40.94
C THR A 505 -6.55 -0.82 41.64
N THR A 506 -5.49 -1.14 40.88
CA THR A 506 -4.17 -1.47 41.43
C THR A 506 -3.51 -0.25 42.08
N ALA A 507 -3.58 0.91 41.43
CA ALA A 507 -2.98 2.14 41.95
C ALA A 507 -3.60 2.55 43.29
N ARG A 508 -4.93 2.42 43.43
CA ARG A 508 -5.64 2.71 44.69
C ARG A 508 -5.22 1.78 45.80
N SER A 509 -4.89 0.53 45.53
CA SER A 509 -4.50 -0.47 46.54
C SER A 509 -3.04 -0.41 46.94
N MET A 510 -2.11 -0.19 45.97
CA MET A 510 -0.66 -0.31 46.20
C MET A 510 0.19 0.74 45.52
N GLY A 511 -0.40 1.69 44.79
CA GLY A 511 0.32 2.75 44.09
C GLY A 511 0.87 3.82 45.07
N SER A 512 1.95 4.50 44.61
CA SER A 512 2.40 5.74 45.24
C SER A 512 1.36 6.85 45.10
N GLU A 513 1.50 7.94 45.82
CA GLU A 513 0.57 9.09 45.70
C GLU A 513 0.57 9.68 44.26
N ARG A 514 1.69 9.64 43.56
CA ARG A 514 1.77 10.05 42.16
C ARG A 514 1.04 9.05 41.24
N ALA A 515 1.23 7.76 41.46
CA ALA A 515 0.54 6.74 40.67
C ALA A 515 -0.98 6.79 40.91
N LYS A 516 -1.44 7.12 42.13
CA LYS A 516 -2.88 7.34 42.41
C LYS A 516 -3.43 8.53 41.66
N LYS A 517 -2.75 9.69 41.67
CA LYS A 517 -3.14 10.87 40.88
C LYS A 517 -3.22 10.56 39.39
N ALA A 518 -2.22 9.85 38.84
CA ALA A 518 -2.21 9.40 37.47
C ALA A 518 -3.40 8.48 37.16
N ALA A 519 -3.71 7.54 38.04
CA ALA A 519 -4.83 6.64 37.89
C ALA A 519 -6.19 7.37 38.00
N ASP A 520 -6.31 8.40 38.84
CA ASP A 520 -7.53 9.22 38.92
C ASP A 520 -7.78 10.03 37.65
N LEU A 521 -6.70 10.58 37.00
CA LEU A 521 -6.82 11.17 35.69
C LEU A 521 -7.30 10.16 34.65
N LEU A 522 -6.71 8.95 34.63
CA LEU A 522 -7.11 7.89 33.68
C LEU A 522 -8.54 7.39 33.96
N ALA A 523 -9.00 7.40 35.22
CA ALA A 523 -10.38 7.04 35.59
C ALA A 523 -11.39 8.05 35.04
N SER A 524 -11.04 9.33 34.96
CA SER A 524 -11.90 10.40 34.43
C SER A 524 -11.85 10.53 32.92
N TRP A 525 -10.89 9.88 32.26
CA TRP A 525 -10.71 9.94 30.84
C TRP A 525 -11.72 9.05 30.09
N ASP A 526 -12.38 9.59 29.07
CA ASP A 526 -13.35 8.91 28.20
C ASP A 526 -12.75 7.89 27.23
N ARG A 527 -11.44 7.66 27.33
CA ARG A 527 -10.63 6.79 26.44
C ARG A 527 -10.62 7.22 24.98
N GLN A 528 -10.98 8.48 24.70
CA GLN A 528 -10.89 9.06 23.36
C GLN A 528 -9.57 9.83 23.19
N ALA A 529 -8.97 9.75 22.02
CA ALA A 529 -7.79 10.54 21.65
C ALA A 529 -8.20 11.80 20.87
N GLU A 530 -9.07 12.60 21.50
CA GLU A 530 -9.53 13.88 20.94
C GLU A 530 -8.53 15.01 21.21
N THR A 531 -8.65 16.13 20.47
CA THR A 531 -7.76 17.29 20.67
C THR A 531 -7.78 17.81 22.10
N GLY A 532 -8.93 17.78 22.77
CA GLY A 532 -9.11 18.24 24.16
C GLY A 532 -8.85 17.19 25.22
N SER A 533 -8.51 15.95 24.87
CA SER A 533 -8.34 14.85 25.79
C SER A 533 -7.10 15.03 26.68
N GLU A 534 -7.26 14.95 28.00
CA GLU A 534 -6.19 15.13 28.98
C GLU A 534 -5.55 13.82 29.43
N GLY A 535 -6.21 12.67 29.27
CA GLY A 535 -5.68 11.34 29.63
C GLY A 535 -4.80 10.68 28.55
N THR A 536 -4.97 11.10 27.30
CA THR A 536 -4.33 10.42 26.15
C THR A 536 -2.80 10.46 26.21
N LEU A 537 -2.19 11.59 26.54
CA LEU A 537 -0.72 11.70 26.59
C LEU A 537 -0.12 10.77 27.65
N LEU A 538 -0.70 10.78 28.86
CA LEU A 538 -0.24 9.93 29.95
C LEU A 538 -0.34 8.45 29.58
N PHE A 539 -1.50 8.03 29.05
CA PHE A 539 -1.70 6.65 28.64
C PHE A 539 -0.79 6.24 27.47
N TYR A 540 -0.65 7.11 26.47
CA TYR A 540 0.28 6.87 25.35
C TYR A 540 1.72 6.65 25.82
N LYS A 541 2.23 7.53 26.70
CA LYS A 541 3.60 7.40 27.25
C LYS A 541 3.71 6.12 28.10
N PHE A 542 2.69 5.76 28.89
CA PHE A 542 2.69 4.52 29.67
C PHE A 542 2.76 3.28 28.78
N ILE A 543 1.91 3.18 27.75
CA ILE A 543 1.88 2.02 26.83
C ILE A 543 3.17 1.94 26.00
N THR A 544 3.70 3.08 25.56
CA THR A 544 4.99 3.13 24.86
C THR A 544 6.14 2.63 25.75
N ALA A 545 6.17 3.01 27.00
CA ALA A 545 7.16 2.56 27.97
C ALA A 545 6.97 1.08 28.38
N ALA A 546 5.73 0.55 28.33
CA ALA A 546 5.47 -0.85 28.54
C ALA A 546 6.05 -1.77 27.44
N GLY A 547 6.33 -1.21 26.27
CA GLY A 547 6.89 -1.92 25.11
C GLY A 547 5.85 -2.64 24.28
N GLN A 548 6.24 -3.07 23.09
CA GLN A 548 5.31 -3.70 22.10
C GLN A 548 4.67 -5.00 22.60
N THR A 549 5.41 -5.78 23.38
CA THR A 549 4.98 -7.05 23.98
C THR A 549 4.48 -6.87 25.42
N PHE A 550 4.47 -5.62 25.91
CA PHE A 550 4.11 -5.25 27.32
C PHE A 550 4.99 -5.93 28.36
N ASP A 551 6.23 -6.31 28.00
CA ASP A 551 7.16 -7.03 28.88
C ASP A 551 7.52 -6.23 30.15
N ALA A 552 7.56 -4.89 30.05
CA ALA A 552 7.84 -4.04 31.21
C ALA A 552 6.76 -4.13 32.32
N ILE A 553 5.56 -4.65 31.99
CA ILE A 553 4.46 -4.91 32.93
C ILE A 553 4.12 -6.40 33.04
N GLY A 554 5.05 -7.27 32.58
CA GLY A 554 4.93 -8.72 32.62
C GLY A 554 4.04 -9.36 31.56
N GLY A 555 3.60 -8.58 30.57
CA GLY A 555 2.65 -9.03 29.54
C GLY A 555 1.20 -9.05 30.01
N PHE A 556 0.29 -9.51 29.15
CA PHE A 556 -1.14 -9.61 29.48
C PHE A 556 -1.43 -10.68 30.53
N LYS A 557 -2.29 -10.37 31.51
CA LYS A 557 -2.82 -11.31 32.49
C LYS A 557 -3.72 -12.36 31.81
N VAL A 558 -4.60 -11.92 30.93
CA VAL A 558 -5.39 -12.76 30.04
C VAL A 558 -4.81 -12.60 28.65
N PRO A 559 -4.20 -13.63 28.07
CA PRO A 559 -3.58 -13.53 26.73
C PRO A 559 -4.63 -13.38 25.65
N THR A 560 -4.20 -12.93 24.46
CA THR A 560 -5.05 -12.80 23.27
C THR A 560 -5.62 -14.17 22.86
N ASP A 561 -6.92 -14.20 22.61
CA ASP A 561 -7.64 -15.30 21.98
C ASP A 561 -8.46 -14.73 20.81
N ASP A 562 -8.08 -15.06 19.59
CA ASP A 562 -8.70 -14.55 18.37
C ASP A 562 -10.18 -14.93 18.23
N ARG A 563 -10.60 -16.01 18.92
CA ARG A 563 -12.00 -16.45 18.98
C ARG A 563 -12.84 -15.62 19.95
N ARG A 564 -12.19 -14.84 20.82
CA ARG A 564 -12.81 -13.98 21.83
C ARG A 564 -12.28 -12.54 21.74
N PRO A 565 -12.34 -11.92 20.55
CA PRO A 565 -11.69 -10.63 20.29
C PRO A 565 -12.29 -9.48 21.08
N LEU A 566 -13.53 -9.62 21.56
CA LEU A 566 -14.20 -8.58 22.34
C LEU A 566 -13.90 -8.66 23.86
N GLU A 567 -13.28 -9.74 24.31
CA GLU A 567 -13.04 -10.02 25.72
C GLU A 567 -11.55 -10.09 26.09
N THR A 568 -10.72 -10.43 25.13
CA THR A 568 -9.27 -10.64 25.32
C THR A 568 -8.45 -9.82 24.31
N PRO A 569 -7.20 -9.43 24.66
CA PRO A 569 -6.51 -9.64 25.95
C PRO A 569 -6.96 -8.68 27.05
N ARG A 570 -6.55 -8.92 28.32
CA ARG A 570 -6.85 -8.02 29.45
C ARG A 570 -5.77 -8.05 30.53
N GLY A 571 -5.62 -6.89 31.18
CA GLY A 571 -4.84 -6.70 32.38
C GLY A 571 -3.34 -6.98 32.24
N PHE A 572 -2.60 -6.79 33.29
CA PHE A 572 -1.16 -7.02 33.34
C PHE A 572 -0.79 -8.09 34.39
N LYS A 573 0.24 -8.88 34.12
CA LYS A 573 0.67 -9.96 35.02
C LYS A 573 1.41 -9.48 36.26
N ASP A 574 2.10 -8.33 36.15
CA ASP A 574 2.97 -7.82 37.21
C ASP A 574 2.45 -6.46 37.72
N PRO A 575 1.58 -6.43 38.74
CA PRO A 575 1.04 -5.20 39.30
C PRO A 575 2.12 -4.25 39.86
N ALA A 576 3.16 -4.80 40.48
CA ALA A 576 4.23 -3.99 41.06
C ALA A 576 5.02 -3.25 39.99
N LYS A 577 5.41 -3.95 38.89
CA LYS A 577 6.07 -3.33 37.76
C LYS A 577 5.17 -2.32 37.05
N ALA A 578 3.88 -2.62 36.89
CA ALA A 578 2.96 -1.69 36.27
C ALA A 578 2.82 -0.39 37.07
N MET A 579 2.74 -0.46 38.40
CA MET A 579 2.66 0.73 39.27
C MET A 579 3.97 1.50 39.30
N ALA A 580 5.12 0.84 39.32
CA ALA A 580 6.42 1.49 39.24
C ALA A 580 6.60 2.22 37.90
N LEU A 581 6.13 1.59 36.79
CA LEU A 581 6.17 2.22 35.47
C LEU A 581 5.22 3.42 35.41
N LEU A 582 4.00 3.32 35.95
CA LEU A 582 3.04 4.41 35.99
C LEU A 582 3.58 5.60 36.77
N ASP A 583 4.17 5.36 37.95
CA ASP A 583 4.79 6.41 38.78
C ASP A 583 5.94 7.12 38.05
N LYS A 584 6.81 6.34 37.39
CA LYS A 584 7.91 6.87 36.58
C LYS A 584 7.40 7.76 35.45
N VAL A 585 6.48 7.25 34.63
CA VAL A 585 5.92 7.97 33.47
C VAL A 585 5.17 9.22 33.91
N ALA A 586 4.39 9.13 34.98
CA ALA A 586 3.69 10.29 35.55
C ALA A 586 4.69 11.37 36.00
N GLY A 587 5.79 10.98 36.67
CA GLY A 587 6.85 11.90 37.04
C GLY A 587 7.54 12.57 35.85
N GLU A 588 7.73 11.85 34.77
CA GLU A 588 8.28 12.40 33.51
C GLU A 588 7.32 13.41 32.87
N VAL A 589 6.00 13.11 32.84
CA VAL A 589 4.99 14.02 32.31
C VAL A 589 4.89 15.29 33.18
N GLU A 590 4.82 15.16 34.53
CA GLU A 590 4.79 16.32 35.41
C GLU A 590 6.04 17.21 35.26
N LYS A 591 7.22 16.59 35.11
CA LYS A 591 8.47 17.32 34.92
C LYS A 591 8.48 18.08 33.59
N GLU A 592 7.98 17.47 32.52
CA GLU A 592 8.02 18.04 31.17
C GLU A 592 6.95 19.13 30.97
N TYR A 593 5.75 18.93 31.51
CA TYR A 593 4.58 19.78 31.23
C TYR A 593 4.06 20.54 32.45
N GLY A 594 4.57 20.29 33.66
CA GLY A 594 4.10 20.94 34.90
C GLY A 594 2.76 20.39 35.42
N THR A 595 2.13 19.46 34.70
CA THR A 595 0.83 18.84 35.04
C THR A 595 0.70 17.47 34.38
N LEU A 596 -0.15 16.60 34.93
CA LEU A 596 -0.55 15.35 34.27
C LEU A 596 -1.65 15.57 33.23
N ALA A 597 -2.55 16.56 33.46
CA ALA A 597 -3.70 16.86 32.61
C ALA A 597 -3.26 17.74 31.42
N VAL A 598 -2.67 17.08 30.41
CA VAL A 598 -2.15 17.75 29.19
C VAL A 598 -3.07 17.43 28.03
N LYS A 599 -3.61 18.45 27.36
CA LYS A 599 -4.47 18.26 26.20
C LYS A 599 -3.71 17.67 25.04
N TRP A 600 -4.22 16.58 24.47
CA TRP A 600 -3.55 15.84 23.39
C TRP A 600 -3.23 16.72 22.17
N GLY A 601 -4.17 17.56 21.74
CA GLY A 601 -3.99 18.45 20.58
C GLY A 601 -3.00 19.60 20.79
N ASP A 602 -2.60 19.91 22.05
CA ASP A 602 -1.55 20.88 22.32
C ASP A 602 -0.16 20.26 22.08
N VAL A 603 -0.03 18.94 22.24
CA VAL A 603 1.19 18.16 22.11
C VAL A 603 1.30 17.55 20.71
N MET A 604 0.27 16.84 20.26
CA MET A 604 0.25 16.19 18.96
C MET A 604 -0.29 17.15 17.90
N ARG A 605 0.53 17.42 16.87
CA ARG A 605 0.24 18.41 15.86
C ARG A 605 0.15 17.81 14.46
N PHE A 606 -0.78 18.29 13.67
CA PHE A 606 -0.77 18.09 12.22
C PHE A 606 -0.02 19.27 11.58
N ARG A 607 1.15 18.97 10.98
CA ARG A 607 2.01 19.97 10.35
C ARG A 607 2.32 19.59 8.93
N ARG A 608 2.13 20.52 8.01
CA ARG A 608 2.58 20.42 6.63
C ARG A 608 2.54 21.80 5.98
N GLY A 609 3.56 22.15 5.16
CA GLY A 609 3.62 23.46 4.56
C GLY A 609 3.60 24.59 5.61
N LYS A 610 2.56 25.39 5.60
CA LYS A 610 2.34 26.47 6.58
C LYS A 610 1.33 26.11 7.68
N ALA A 611 0.61 25.00 7.49
CA ALA A 611 -0.40 24.58 8.45
C ALA A 611 0.24 23.95 9.69
N ASP A 612 -0.23 24.34 10.87
CA ASP A 612 0.03 23.76 12.19
C ASP A 612 -1.28 23.79 12.98
N VAL A 613 -1.99 22.67 13.00
CA VAL A 613 -3.29 22.54 13.64
C VAL A 613 -3.30 21.43 14.71
N PRO A 614 -4.18 21.53 15.73
CA PRO A 614 -4.28 20.49 16.76
C PRO A 614 -4.60 19.12 16.15
N GLY A 615 -3.88 18.09 16.58
CA GLY A 615 -4.10 16.73 16.15
C GLY A 615 -5.09 15.96 17.03
N ASN A 616 -5.63 14.88 16.49
CA ASN A 616 -6.47 13.88 17.17
C ASN A 616 -6.21 12.51 16.57
N GLY A 617 -6.75 11.44 17.19
CA GLY A 617 -6.40 10.08 16.85
C GLY A 617 -5.19 9.58 17.62
N ALA A 618 -4.82 8.32 17.41
CA ALA A 618 -3.77 7.67 18.17
C ALA A 618 -2.98 6.69 17.29
N PRO A 619 -1.73 6.33 17.68
CA PRO A 619 -0.96 5.30 16.98
C PRO A 619 -1.68 3.96 16.87
N SER A 620 -1.37 3.21 15.82
CA SER A 620 -1.93 1.87 15.55
C SER A 620 -1.83 0.92 16.75
N SER A 621 -0.74 1.01 17.54
CA SER A 621 -0.50 0.22 18.75
C SER A 621 -1.51 0.50 19.88
N LEU A 622 -2.22 1.62 19.83
CA LEU A 622 -3.29 1.95 20.79
C LEU A 622 -4.67 1.49 20.32
N GLY A 623 -4.81 1.00 19.10
CA GLY A 623 -6.04 0.39 18.61
C GLY A 623 -7.13 1.36 18.16
N ALA A 624 -6.81 2.63 17.87
CA ALA A 624 -7.78 3.57 17.32
C ALA A 624 -7.99 3.36 15.82
N ILE A 625 -9.25 3.35 15.35
CA ILE A 625 -9.56 3.31 13.91
C ILE A 625 -9.05 4.55 13.21
N ARG A 626 -9.18 5.71 13.88
CA ARG A 626 -8.51 6.94 13.45
C ARG A 626 -7.03 6.87 13.82
N THR A 627 -6.27 6.18 12.98
CA THR A 627 -4.86 5.92 13.22
C THR A 627 -4.00 7.10 12.79
N ILE A 628 -3.24 7.65 13.73
CA ILE A 628 -2.22 8.68 13.52
C ILE A 628 -0.96 8.25 14.26
N ASN A 629 0.10 7.96 13.54
CA ASN A 629 1.39 7.66 14.13
C ASN A 629 2.21 8.95 14.23
N VAL A 630 2.90 9.10 15.34
CA VAL A 630 3.62 10.33 15.68
C VAL A 630 5.13 10.13 15.59
N GLY A 631 5.84 11.20 15.25
CA GLY A 631 7.29 11.28 15.25
C GLY A 631 7.87 11.43 16.67
N PRO A 632 9.19 11.66 16.76
CA PRO A 632 9.85 11.95 18.03
C PRO A 632 9.26 13.17 18.73
N PHE A 633 9.28 13.16 20.05
CA PHE A 633 8.92 14.35 20.84
C PHE A 633 10.09 15.32 20.87
N VAL A 634 9.85 16.55 20.47
CA VAL A 634 10.81 17.65 20.46
C VAL A 634 10.20 18.84 21.21
N ASN A 635 10.85 19.30 22.28
CA ASN A 635 10.37 20.38 23.13
C ASN A 635 8.91 20.19 23.58
N GLY A 636 8.58 19.00 24.06
CA GLY A 636 7.25 18.65 24.56
C GLY A 636 6.16 18.51 23.48
N LYS A 637 6.49 18.57 22.20
CA LYS A 637 5.53 18.37 21.09
C LYS A 637 5.97 17.28 20.16
N THR A 638 5.00 16.68 19.48
CA THR A 638 5.20 15.71 18.40
C THR A 638 4.30 16.06 17.22
N GLU A 639 4.63 15.52 16.06
CA GLU A 639 3.84 15.71 14.85
C GLU A 639 3.46 14.38 14.21
N ALA A 640 2.35 14.38 13.48
CA ALA A 640 1.94 13.25 12.69
C ALA A 640 2.93 13.03 11.55
N VAL A 641 3.45 11.79 11.42
CA VAL A 641 4.40 11.39 10.37
C VAL A 641 3.80 10.35 9.43
N SER A 642 2.79 9.63 9.90
CA SER A 642 2.05 8.63 9.13
C SER A 642 0.67 8.40 9.74
N GLY A 643 -0.14 7.58 9.11
CA GLY A 643 -1.50 7.30 9.57
C GLY A 643 -2.50 7.60 8.47
N ASP A 644 -3.69 8.09 8.83
CA ASP A 644 -4.73 8.43 7.86
C ASP A 644 -4.15 9.24 6.70
N THR A 645 -4.11 8.60 5.53
CA THR A 645 -3.76 9.23 4.25
C THR A 645 -5.02 9.42 3.42
N PHE A 646 -5.27 8.58 2.42
CA PHE A 646 -6.53 8.60 1.72
C PHE A 646 -7.55 7.72 2.47
N TYR A 647 -8.75 8.28 2.72
CA TYR A 647 -9.89 7.51 3.19
C TYR A 647 -11.19 8.01 2.56
N ALA A 648 -12.13 7.08 2.35
CA ALA A 648 -13.42 7.34 1.72
C ALA A 648 -14.50 6.42 2.27
N VAL A 649 -15.72 6.92 2.35
CA VAL A 649 -16.94 6.14 2.57
C VAL A 649 -17.80 6.26 1.33
N ILE A 650 -18.21 5.13 0.76
CA ILE A 650 -18.98 5.04 -0.47
C ILE A 650 -20.25 4.23 -0.22
N GLU A 651 -21.39 4.74 -0.66
CA GLU A 651 -22.65 4.01 -0.73
C GLU A 651 -23.02 3.79 -2.19
N PHE A 652 -23.31 2.56 -2.58
CA PHE A 652 -23.66 2.18 -3.96
C PHE A 652 -25.12 2.49 -4.27
N SER A 653 -25.59 3.68 -3.88
CA SER A 653 -26.90 4.25 -4.23
C SER A 653 -26.92 4.79 -5.65
N THR A 654 -28.09 5.22 -6.13
CA THR A 654 -28.24 5.88 -7.43
C THR A 654 -28.92 7.25 -7.25
N PRO A 655 -28.19 8.36 -7.41
CA PRO A 655 -26.76 8.47 -7.69
C PRO A 655 -25.91 7.93 -6.54
N GLN A 656 -24.67 7.51 -6.84
CA GLN A 656 -23.72 7.04 -5.82
C GLN A 656 -23.37 8.16 -4.85
N ARG A 657 -23.45 7.90 -3.54
CA ARG A 657 -23.02 8.81 -2.49
C ARG A 657 -21.59 8.48 -2.06
N GLY A 658 -20.76 9.49 -1.89
CA GLY A 658 -19.41 9.31 -1.38
C GLY A 658 -18.86 10.55 -0.69
N GLU A 659 -18.07 10.32 0.37
CA GLU A 659 -17.25 11.35 1.01
C GLU A 659 -15.83 10.82 1.17
N ALA A 660 -14.84 11.70 1.01
CA ALA A 660 -13.42 11.35 1.10
C ALA A 660 -12.60 12.42 1.78
N LEU A 661 -11.39 12.07 2.19
CA LEU A 661 -10.34 13.00 2.54
C LEU A 661 -8.98 12.41 2.20
N LEU A 662 -8.10 13.22 1.63
CA LEU A 662 -6.66 12.96 1.60
C LEU A 662 -6.02 13.82 2.69
N GLY A 663 -5.63 13.20 3.81
CA GLY A 663 -5.39 13.83 5.11
C GLY A 663 -4.53 15.10 5.10
N TYR A 664 -3.64 15.24 4.11
CA TYR A 664 -2.79 16.42 3.98
C TYR A 664 -3.18 17.35 2.80
N GLY A 665 -3.57 16.81 1.67
CA GLY A 665 -3.87 17.55 0.44
C GLY A 665 -3.39 16.78 -0.79
N ASN A 666 -3.86 17.18 -1.97
CA ASN A 666 -3.67 16.40 -3.19
C ASN A 666 -2.38 16.69 -3.97
N TRP A 667 -1.56 17.65 -3.53
CA TRP A 667 -0.37 18.12 -4.23
C TRP A 667 0.89 18.04 -3.37
N SER A 668 2.07 17.95 -4.02
CA SER A 668 3.36 18.14 -3.37
C SER A 668 4.17 19.31 -3.95
N LYS A 669 3.60 20.06 -4.93
CA LYS A 669 4.20 21.24 -5.55
C LYS A 669 4.37 22.34 -4.51
N ALA A 670 5.62 22.74 -4.26
CA ALA A 670 5.94 23.77 -3.28
C ALA A 670 5.20 25.09 -3.57
N GLY A 671 4.65 25.69 -2.53
CA GLY A 671 3.89 26.94 -2.63
C GLY A 671 2.42 26.78 -3.02
N SER A 672 1.98 25.60 -3.45
CA SER A 672 0.56 25.34 -3.66
C SER A 672 -0.18 25.20 -2.33
N LYS A 673 -1.40 25.78 -2.23
CA LYS A 673 -2.29 25.59 -1.07
C LYS A 673 -2.72 24.11 -0.90
N HIS A 674 -2.77 23.36 -2.02
CA HIS A 674 -3.21 21.97 -2.03
C HIS A 674 -2.19 20.99 -1.43
N VAL A 675 -1.07 21.49 -0.92
CA VAL A 675 -0.13 20.69 -0.11
C VAL A 675 -0.70 20.42 1.28
N GLU A 676 -1.58 21.32 1.78
CA GLU A 676 -2.00 21.36 3.20
C GLU A 676 -3.47 21.69 3.44
N ASP A 677 -4.24 21.99 2.38
CA ASP A 677 -5.61 22.54 2.48
C ASP A 677 -6.64 21.57 3.09
N GLN A 678 -6.33 20.27 3.15
CA GLN A 678 -7.19 19.28 3.80
C GLN A 678 -6.80 18.99 5.27
N LEU A 679 -5.66 19.49 5.78
CA LEU A 679 -5.28 19.34 7.19
C LEU A 679 -6.29 19.93 8.18
N PRO A 680 -6.89 21.12 7.93
CA PRO A 680 -7.93 21.64 8.81
C PRO A 680 -9.18 20.74 8.88
N LEU A 681 -9.56 20.10 7.78
CA LEU A 681 -10.65 19.11 7.75
C LEU A 681 -10.26 17.86 8.56
N LEU A 682 -9.03 17.38 8.39
CA LEU A 682 -8.49 16.28 9.16
C LEU A 682 -8.56 16.57 10.67
N SER A 683 -8.13 17.76 11.10
CA SER A 683 -8.16 18.19 12.51
C SER A 683 -9.57 18.25 13.09
N ARG A 684 -10.57 18.67 12.31
CA ARG A 684 -11.98 18.74 12.73
C ARG A 684 -12.76 17.46 12.52
N LYS A 685 -12.11 16.38 12.04
CA LYS A 685 -12.75 15.09 11.70
C LYS A 685 -13.87 15.25 10.67
N GLU A 686 -13.64 16.08 9.66
CA GLU A 686 -14.55 16.34 8.55
C GLU A 686 -14.10 15.58 7.31
N MET A 687 -15.06 15.14 6.51
CA MET A 687 -14.86 14.59 5.17
C MET A 687 -15.54 15.52 4.16
N ARG A 688 -15.04 15.55 2.95
CA ARG A 688 -15.63 16.32 1.87
C ARG A 688 -16.42 15.43 0.91
N PRO A 689 -17.48 15.95 0.28
CA PRO A 689 -18.22 15.19 -0.72
C PRO A 689 -17.32 14.86 -1.92
N ILE A 690 -17.55 13.71 -2.50
CA ILE A 690 -16.95 13.29 -3.79
C ILE A 690 -17.85 13.83 -4.89
N TRP A 691 -17.32 14.75 -5.69
CA TRP A 691 -18.03 15.28 -6.85
C TRP A 691 -17.69 14.45 -8.07
N ARG A 692 -18.73 13.97 -8.77
CA ARG A 692 -18.57 13.13 -9.97
C ARG A 692 -19.31 13.68 -11.17
N ASP A 693 -20.39 14.42 -10.94
CA ASP A 693 -21.17 15.08 -12.01
C ASP A 693 -20.52 16.38 -12.46
N ARG A 694 -20.53 16.61 -13.75
CA ARG A 694 -19.85 17.75 -14.37
C ARG A 694 -20.35 19.10 -13.84
N LYS A 695 -21.66 19.25 -13.62
CA LYS A 695 -22.24 20.51 -13.15
C LYS A 695 -21.72 20.91 -11.76
N THR A 696 -21.64 19.94 -10.85
CA THR A 696 -21.10 20.17 -9.51
C THR A 696 -19.59 20.45 -9.55
N ILE A 697 -18.84 19.74 -10.40
CA ILE A 697 -17.40 19.98 -10.60
C ILE A 697 -17.17 21.41 -11.11
N GLU A 698 -17.90 21.83 -12.15
CA GLU A 698 -17.77 23.20 -12.72
C GLU A 698 -18.20 24.31 -11.74
N ALA A 699 -19.15 24.03 -10.86
CA ALA A 699 -19.55 24.96 -9.78
C ALA A 699 -18.45 25.13 -8.70
N ASN A 700 -17.50 24.22 -8.61
CA ASN A 700 -16.38 24.23 -7.67
C ASN A 700 -15.02 24.28 -8.38
N LEU A 701 -14.99 24.72 -9.62
CA LEU A 701 -13.80 24.71 -10.48
C LEU A 701 -12.78 25.77 -10.02
N GLU A 702 -11.52 25.37 -9.97
CA GLU A 702 -10.37 26.24 -9.75
C GLU A 702 -9.49 26.39 -10.99
N GLY A 703 -9.30 25.32 -11.75
CA GLY A 703 -8.47 25.32 -12.94
C GLY A 703 -9.01 24.43 -14.05
N ARG A 704 -8.61 24.73 -15.31
CA ARG A 704 -8.99 23.93 -16.48
C ARG A 704 -7.82 23.87 -17.47
N LYS A 705 -7.55 22.67 -17.98
CA LYS A 705 -6.70 22.44 -19.16
C LYS A 705 -7.54 21.75 -20.21
N VAL A 706 -7.47 22.23 -21.44
CA VAL A 706 -8.09 21.64 -22.64
C VAL A 706 -6.96 21.30 -23.63
N PHE A 707 -7.02 20.12 -24.20
CA PHE A 707 -6.04 19.62 -25.18
C PHE A 707 -6.59 19.67 -26.59
#